data_412121c0ce8b648477696d37cbd7a3ad
#
_entry.id   412121c0ce8b648477696d37cbd7a3ad
#
_cell.length_a   1.000
_cell.length_b   1.000
_cell.length_c   1.000
_cell.angle_alpha   90.00
_cell.angle_beta   90.00
_cell.angle_gamma   90.00
#
_symmetry.space_group_name_H-M   'P 1'
#
loop_
_entity.id
_entity.type
_entity.pdbx_description
1 polymer ?
#
loop_
_entity_poly.entity_id
_entity_poly.type
_entity_poly.pdbx_seq_one_letter_code
_entity_poly.pdbx_strand_id
1 'polypeptide(L)'
;MRNALLIAMAVSVLTGCLLAEDAVAGPNPATAGAAPGARAEKFVLSGYVVAADGEPIAKAEVQLGSATARTDAQGSFQLLALSGESKISVSASGYTPLSVPVSISADTNLKFELQLSATTTVSVQVDSPISAALTQIFESDELPQAQPGQPGVPVALPGYPSETASGGVKAPQYFAPGVAGDHGEPIAQYIRIGDFLFPNNLPANAHGNGYADPNLLIPNAISFVESDAGAFDVRHGNNAVDLAVAYGLVPRLEPFVQISTDPHDYDFVSGWSPGNPQTGAWLGMEIAGGDGFLALPEHRHQYKVNGQRSYAFGHHLLTVFGASYHGQSRIPGLIPIAMRVPQDTIDARQSDRTDTALLVASDTWQIADRQQLQFSEYFRTYSLDLRSDFGDGLIRQSEFRTITGGNTSYNRRVKPTISLSAGLDFRRDSPRSAELARADASGVFQPVTRNNFVISDLAPYASVDGSISQFLTYSVGARYDALSFSNNDRLTPADSYETGARLTSPRGTLLFRVPSRSHFPVLTFSSGEAFHSNDPRIGLGTTHSTPIAISHANQFVATESVLGARLRLSLVRVSNSQELAKIDPDTGLQQSVGPSLVQALTVSAQRHFSFGSLQATFARAQAKNRLTGQDVPEAPRLIWDVSATMLRLPARLRASVEFEYVGRKALGDRFTAVPVREIRGSLTRSFRSELFEVGVHFVLADGYTGQTLETLQLPNETIRTERVVGVRNQSYAGANFIYHFKPARR
;
A
#
# COMPACT_ATOMS: atom_id res chain seq x y z
N MET A 1 19.24 -17.76 -15.87
CA MET A 1 19.13 -19.15 -15.41
C MET A 1 18.96 -19.29 -13.90
N ARG A 2 19.72 -18.57 -13.06
CA ARG A 2 19.62 -18.66 -11.58
C ARG A 2 18.29 -18.11 -11.03
N ASN A 3 17.74 -17.06 -11.64
CA ASN A 3 16.46 -16.45 -11.25
C ASN A 3 15.23 -17.24 -11.73
N ALA A 4 15.35 -17.93 -12.87
CA ALA A 4 14.30 -18.86 -13.34
C ALA A 4 14.12 -20.07 -12.40
N LEU A 5 15.20 -20.48 -11.73
CA LEU A 5 15.16 -21.58 -10.76
C LEU A 5 14.48 -21.16 -9.45
N LEU A 6 14.65 -19.90 -9.02
CA LEU A 6 13.98 -19.34 -7.85
C LEU A 6 12.48 -19.13 -8.08
N ILE A 7 12.09 -18.70 -9.26
CA ILE A 7 10.69 -18.58 -9.69
C ILE A 7 10.06 -19.98 -9.74
N ALA A 8 10.75 -20.96 -10.30
CA ALA A 8 10.29 -22.35 -10.33
C ALA A 8 10.17 -22.98 -8.93
N MET A 9 11.07 -22.63 -8.00
CA MET A 9 10.98 -23.11 -6.60
C MET A 9 9.81 -22.46 -5.86
N ALA A 10 9.59 -21.15 -6.00
CA ALA A 10 8.44 -20.47 -5.37
C ALA A 10 7.10 -21.01 -5.90
N VAL A 11 6.99 -21.21 -7.20
CA VAL A 11 5.80 -21.80 -7.83
C VAL A 11 5.62 -23.27 -7.40
N SER A 12 6.70 -24.06 -7.31
CA SER A 12 6.62 -25.46 -6.90
C SER A 12 6.20 -25.64 -5.44
N VAL A 13 6.65 -24.76 -4.53
CA VAL A 13 6.24 -24.79 -3.11
C VAL A 13 4.77 -24.41 -2.97
N LEU A 14 4.32 -23.38 -3.68
CA LEU A 14 2.90 -22.95 -3.67
C LEU A 14 1.99 -24.00 -4.34
N THR A 15 2.41 -24.58 -5.46
CA THR A 15 1.65 -25.61 -6.19
C THR A 15 1.59 -26.91 -5.41
N GLY A 16 2.69 -27.35 -4.78
CA GLY A 16 2.72 -28.54 -3.93
C GLY A 16 1.81 -28.40 -2.69
N CYS A 17 1.72 -27.23 -2.11
CA CYS A 17 0.79 -26.93 -1.02
C CYS A 17 -0.69 -26.88 -1.47
N LEU A 18 -0.97 -26.54 -2.73
CA LEU A 18 -2.33 -26.44 -3.26
C LEU A 18 -2.95 -27.79 -3.67
N LEU A 19 -2.13 -28.79 -3.98
CA LEU A 19 -2.57 -30.09 -4.53
C LEU A 19 -2.71 -31.21 -3.49
N ALA A 20 -2.41 -30.98 -2.22
CA ALA A 20 -2.33 -32.03 -1.20
C ALA A 20 -3.64 -32.40 -0.50
N GLU A 21 -4.82 -31.91 -0.93
CA GLU A 21 -6.08 -32.06 -0.17
C GLU A 21 -7.18 -32.94 -0.81
N ASP A 22 -6.88 -33.74 -1.85
CA ASP A 22 -7.92 -34.58 -2.52
C ASP A 22 -8.07 -36.01 -1.98
N ALA A 23 -7.70 -36.28 -0.75
CA ALA A 23 -7.89 -37.62 -0.18
C ALA A 23 -8.38 -37.58 1.26
N VAL A 24 -9.66 -37.35 1.52
CA VAL A 24 -10.48 -38.04 2.55
C VAL A 24 -11.96 -37.69 2.31
N ALA A 25 -12.69 -38.58 1.64
CA ALA A 25 -14.15 -38.59 1.60
C ALA A 25 -14.66 -39.72 2.51
N GLY A 26 -15.31 -39.37 3.61
CA GLY A 26 -16.07 -40.28 4.45
C GLY A 26 -17.56 -40.29 4.06
N PRO A 27 -18.30 -41.38 4.35
CA PRO A 27 -19.59 -41.67 3.69
C PRO A 27 -20.78 -40.88 4.27
N ASN A 28 -21.67 -40.52 3.36
CA ASN A 28 -22.96 -39.86 3.57
C ASN A 28 -23.99 -40.77 4.26
N PRO A 29 -24.75 -40.34 5.26
CA PRO A 29 -25.94 -41.09 5.71
C PRO A 29 -27.21 -40.60 5.01
N ALA A 30 -28.04 -41.59 4.73
CA ALA A 30 -29.21 -41.58 3.90
C ALA A 30 -30.39 -40.72 4.38
N THR A 31 -31.12 -40.24 3.40
CA THR A 31 -32.42 -39.55 3.46
C THR A 31 -33.52 -40.35 4.13
N ALA A 32 -34.21 -39.72 5.08
CA ALA A 32 -35.53 -40.16 5.55
C ALA A 32 -36.61 -39.22 4.99
N GLY A 33 -37.66 -39.82 4.41
CA GLY A 33 -38.69 -39.13 3.66
C GLY A 33 -39.66 -38.32 4.54
N ALA A 34 -40.17 -37.25 3.97
CA ALA A 34 -41.17 -36.37 4.55
C ALA A 34 -42.56 -36.69 3.99
N ALA A 35 -43.55 -36.67 4.88
CA ALA A 35 -44.98 -36.80 4.57
C ALA A 35 -45.58 -35.50 3.96
N PRO A 36 -46.61 -35.54 3.13
CA PRO A 36 -47.12 -34.35 2.45
C PRO A 36 -48.20 -33.62 3.26
N GLY A 37 -48.11 -32.31 3.31
CA GLY A 37 -49.27 -31.40 3.41
C GLY A 37 -49.49 -30.63 4.70
N ALA A 38 -48.66 -29.63 4.96
CA ALA A 38 -49.11 -28.43 5.67
C ALA A 38 -48.63 -27.21 4.87
N ARG A 39 -49.53 -26.28 4.58
CA ARG A 39 -49.22 -25.01 3.93
C ARG A 39 -48.38 -24.22 4.92
N ALA A 40 -47.08 -24.14 4.68
CA ALA A 40 -46.16 -23.44 5.57
C ALA A 40 -46.55 -21.94 5.64
N GLU A 41 -46.87 -21.47 6.85
CA GLU A 41 -47.13 -20.07 7.10
C GLU A 41 -45.84 -19.26 6.95
N LYS A 42 -45.93 -18.04 6.45
CA LYS A 42 -44.82 -17.11 6.27
C LYS A 42 -44.83 -16.10 7.40
N PHE A 43 -43.68 -15.94 8.03
CA PHE A 43 -43.44 -14.95 9.07
C PHE A 43 -42.35 -13.99 8.69
N VAL A 44 -42.35 -12.80 9.26
CA VAL A 44 -41.28 -11.80 9.11
C VAL A 44 -40.20 -12.07 10.15
N LEU A 45 -39.00 -12.38 9.66
CA LEU A 45 -37.79 -12.46 10.48
C LEU A 45 -37.03 -11.15 10.31
N SER A 46 -36.88 -10.38 11.38
CA SER A 46 -36.11 -9.13 11.43
C SER A 46 -35.03 -9.20 12.46
N GLY A 47 -34.09 -8.28 12.45
CA GLY A 47 -33.08 -8.22 13.49
C GLY A 47 -31.91 -7.30 13.18
N TYR A 48 -30.87 -7.44 14.01
CA TYR A 48 -29.65 -6.65 13.90
C TYR A 48 -28.44 -7.57 13.94
N VAL A 49 -27.42 -7.19 13.15
CA VAL A 49 -26.11 -7.82 13.18
C VAL A 49 -25.12 -6.78 13.71
N VAL A 50 -24.45 -7.13 14.78
CA VAL A 50 -23.47 -6.24 15.46
C VAL A 50 -22.17 -7.00 15.69
N ALA A 51 -21.09 -6.25 15.86
CA ALA A 51 -19.81 -6.77 16.35
C ALA A 51 -19.86 -7.01 17.87
N ALA A 52 -18.83 -7.66 18.41
CA ALA A 52 -18.73 -7.97 19.85
C ALA A 52 -18.70 -6.73 20.75
N ASP A 53 -18.33 -5.56 20.23
CA ASP A 53 -18.35 -4.26 20.90
C ASP A 53 -19.71 -3.52 20.79
N GLY A 54 -20.67 -4.12 20.07
CA GLY A 54 -22.01 -3.58 19.85
C GLY A 54 -22.15 -2.66 18.66
N GLU A 55 -21.08 -2.41 17.88
CA GLU A 55 -21.16 -1.61 16.66
C GLU A 55 -21.95 -2.34 15.56
N PRO A 56 -22.82 -1.65 14.81
CA PRO A 56 -23.61 -2.26 13.75
C PRO A 56 -22.72 -2.69 12.57
N ILE A 57 -22.96 -3.91 12.06
CA ILE A 57 -22.28 -4.41 10.87
C ILE A 57 -23.18 -4.21 9.66
N ALA A 58 -22.80 -3.29 8.78
CA ALA A 58 -23.45 -3.07 7.50
C ALA A 58 -23.03 -4.14 6.46
N LYS A 59 -23.91 -4.39 5.48
CA LYS A 59 -23.67 -5.36 4.37
C LYS A 59 -23.45 -6.81 4.83
N ALA A 60 -23.71 -7.15 6.11
CA ALA A 60 -23.70 -8.55 6.53
C ALA A 60 -24.79 -9.34 5.79
N GLU A 61 -24.47 -10.51 5.30
CA GLU A 61 -25.41 -11.41 4.61
C GLU A 61 -26.06 -12.34 5.63
N VAL A 62 -27.40 -12.29 5.67
CA VAL A 62 -28.22 -13.15 6.52
C VAL A 62 -28.98 -14.11 5.63
N GLN A 63 -28.75 -15.41 5.78
CA GLN A 63 -29.33 -16.46 4.96
C GLN A 63 -30.15 -17.41 5.81
N LEU A 64 -31.38 -17.70 5.38
CA LEU A 64 -32.27 -18.71 5.94
C LEU A 64 -32.82 -19.58 4.81
N GLY A 65 -32.30 -20.79 4.65
CA GLY A 65 -32.63 -21.64 3.50
C GLY A 65 -32.27 -20.94 2.17
N SER A 66 -33.27 -20.69 1.33
CA SER A 66 -33.11 -19.97 0.07
C SER A 66 -33.36 -18.44 0.18
N ALA A 67 -33.81 -17.94 1.33
CA ALA A 67 -34.06 -16.53 1.57
C ALA A 67 -32.78 -15.86 2.05
N THR A 68 -32.43 -14.73 1.46
CA THR A 68 -31.26 -13.92 1.83
C THR A 68 -31.64 -12.45 2.00
N ALA A 69 -31.03 -11.81 3.00
CA ALA A 69 -31.10 -10.36 3.21
C ALA A 69 -29.70 -9.84 3.51
N ARG A 70 -29.48 -8.55 3.26
CA ARG A 70 -28.26 -7.84 3.69
C ARG A 70 -28.64 -6.76 4.68
N THR A 71 -27.76 -6.57 5.69
CA THR A 71 -27.95 -5.51 6.66
C THR A 71 -27.72 -4.14 6.05
N ASP A 72 -28.49 -3.17 6.52
CA ASP A 72 -28.31 -1.75 6.22
C ASP A 72 -27.17 -1.12 7.05
N ALA A 73 -26.99 0.21 6.96
CA ALA A 73 -25.95 0.93 7.67
C ALA A 73 -26.10 0.90 9.21
N GLN A 74 -27.27 0.55 9.70
CA GLN A 74 -27.59 0.37 11.13
C GLN A 74 -27.49 -1.10 11.55
N GLY A 75 -26.97 -1.97 10.68
CA GLY A 75 -26.87 -3.41 10.91
C GLY A 75 -28.22 -4.14 10.88
N SER A 76 -29.32 -3.49 10.45
CA SER A 76 -30.67 -4.06 10.47
C SER A 76 -30.93 -4.90 9.22
N PHE A 77 -31.66 -5.99 9.37
CA PHE A 77 -32.13 -6.84 8.27
C PHE A 77 -33.59 -7.25 8.43
N GLN A 78 -34.22 -7.65 7.31
CA GLN A 78 -35.55 -8.22 7.28
C GLN A 78 -35.65 -9.25 6.15
N LEU A 79 -36.23 -10.43 6.42
CA LEU A 79 -36.51 -11.46 5.44
C LEU A 79 -37.81 -12.21 5.75
N LEU A 80 -38.37 -12.88 4.74
CA LEU A 80 -39.56 -13.75 4.89
C LEU A 80 -39.11 -15.20 5.13
N ALA A 81 -39.56 -15.79 6.22
CA ALA A 81 -39.26 -17.10 6.65
C ALA A 81 -40.51 -18.02 6.63
N LEU A 82 -40.32 -19.29 6.34
CA LEU A 82 -41.36 -20.29 6.50
C LEU A 82 -41.38 -20.80 7.95
N SER A 83 -42.60 -21.15 8.48
CA SER A 83 -42.72 -21.79 9.81
C SER A 83 -41.94 -23.08 9.87
N GLY A 84 -41.33 -23.36 11.01
CA GLY A 84 -40.61 -24.57 11.30
C GLY A 84 -39.22 -24.37 11.86
N GLU A 85 -38.51 -25.44 12.10
CA GLU A 85 -37.12 -25.42 12.49
C GLU A 85 -36.22 -25.19 11.25
N SER A 86 -35.30 -24.29 11.35
CA SER A 86 -34.39 -23.97 10.28
C SER A 86 -33.04 -23.52 10.84
N LYS A 87 -32.05 -23.29 9.98
CA LYS A 87 -30.73 -22.81 10.34
C LYS A 87 -30.49 -21.47 9.65
N ILE A 88 -30.25 -20.43 10.46
CA ILE A 88 -29.89 -19.13 9.94
C ILE A 88 -28.36 -19.00 9.97
N SER A 89 -27.80 -18.55 8.86
CA SER A 89 -26.38 -18.22 8.76
C SER A 89 -26.21 -16.72 8.55
N VAL A 90 -25.27 -16.15 9.26
CA VAL A 90 -24.92 -14.75 9.18
C VAL A 90 -23.43 -14.67 8.88
N SER A 91 -23.06 -13.94 7.82
CA SER A 91 -21.69 -13.75 7.42
C SER A 91 -21.44 -12.28 7.06
N ALA A 92 -20.27 -11.79 7.40
CA ALA A 92 -19.82 -10.47 7.01
C ALA A 92 -18.31 -10.52 6.74
N SER A 93 -17.83 -9.67 5.85
CA SER A 93 -16.39 -9.55 5.58
C SER A 93 -15.66 -9.17 6.88
N GLY A 94 -14.61 -9.90 7.23
CA GLY A 94 -13.88 -9.69 8.47
C GLY A 94 -14.41 -10.39 9.71
N TYR A 95 -15.51 -11.13 9.62
CA TYR A 95 -16.14 -11.80 10.77
C TYR A 95 -16.28 -13.30 10.59
N THR A 96 -16.20 -14.03 11.68
CA THR A 96 -16.47 -15.47 11.69
C THR A 96 -17.95 -15.72 11.36
N PRO A 97 -18.28 -16.48 10.31
CA PRO A 97 -19.66 -16.80 10.01
C PRO A 97 -20.34 -17.48 11.20
N LEU A 98 -21.49 -16.98 11.59
CA LEU A 98 -22.31 -17.52 12.66
C LEU A 98 -23.44 -18.34 12.05
N SER A 99 -23.70 -19.52 12.59
CA SER A 99 -24.79 -20.35 12.13
C SER A 99 -25.54 -20.90 13.34
N VAL A 100 -26.82 -20.53 13.48
CA VAL A 100 -27.65 -20.80 14.66
C VAL A 100 -28.95 -21.50 14.23
N PRO A 101 -29.39 -22.58 14.92
CA PRO A 101 -30.72 -23.11 14.72
C PRO A 101 -31.77 -22.13 15.21
N VAL A 102 -32.85 -21.96 14.44
CA VAL A 102 -33.96 -21.09 14.78
C VAL A 102 -35.27 -21.82 14.56
N SER A 103 -36.22 -21.68 15.49
CA SER A 103 -37.59 -22.20 15.36
C SER A 103 -38.52 -21.01 15.09
N ILE A 104 -39.19 -21.01 13.95
CA ILE A 104 -40.02 -19.90 13.49
C ILE A 104 -41.48 -20.31 13.59
N SER A 105 -42.21 -19.69 14.49
CA SER A 105 -43.64 -19.91 14.72
C SER A 105 -44.45 -18.62 14.77
N ALA A 106 -43.78 -17.46 14.69
CA ALA A 106 -44.37 -16.11 14.66
C ALA A 106 -43.33 -15.13 14.09
N ASP A 107 -43.75 -13.88 13.85
CA ASP A 107 -42.82 -12.79 13.54
C ASP A 107 -41.77 -12.69 14.65
N THR A 108 -40.52 -12.73 14.27
CA THR A 108 -39.39 -12.88 15.21
C THR A 108 -38.35 -11.80 14.96
N ASN A 109 -37.80 -11.24 16.06
CA ASN A 109 -36.67 -10.31 16.02
C ASN A 109 -35.45 -10.94 16.69
N LEU A 110 -34.31 -10.96 15.99
CA LEU A 110 -33.07 -11.59 16.42
C LEU A 110 -31.91 -10.60 16.42
N LYS A 111 -31.03 -10.75 17.39
CA LYS A 111 -29.74 -10.06 17.42
C LYS A 111 -28.62 -11.07 17.21
N PHE A 112 -27.79 -10.84 16.22
CA PHE A 112 -26.59 -11.62 15.97
C PHE A 112 -25.37 -10.81 16.31
N GLU A 113 -24.49 -11.39 17.11
CA GLU A 113 -23.19 -10.83 17.44
C GLU A 113 -22.13 -11.64 16.72
N LEU A 114 -21.42 -11.01 15.78
CA LEU A 114 -20.33 -11.66 15.05
C LEU A 114 -19.01 -11.38 15.75
N GLN A 115 -18.22 -12.44 15.88
CA GLN A 115 -16.83 -12.35 16.32
C GLN A 115 -15.95 -12.06 15.10
N LEU A 116 -14.93 -11.23 15.25
CA LEU A 116 -13.91 -11.04 14.20
C LEU A 116 -13.31 -12.40 13.80
N SER A 117 -13.22 -12.65 12.51
CA SER A 117 -12.74 -13.93 12.00
C SER A 117 -11.22 -14.00 12.03
N ALA A 118 -10.68 -15.01 12.71
CA ALA A 118 -9.26 -15.36 12.58
C ALA A 118 -8.90 -15.90 11.18
N THR A 119 -9.90 -16.28 10.35
CA THR A 119 -9.72 -16.79 8.99
C THR A 119 -9.82 -15.71 7.90
N THR A 120 -10.24 -14.51 8.25
CA THR A 120 -10.28 -13.40 7.30
C THR A 120 -9.06 -12.53 7.58
N THR A 121 -8.20 -12.38 6.61
CA THR A 121 -7.00 -11.54 6.62
C THR A 121 -7.33 -10.03 6.64
N VAL A 122 -8.51 -9.68 7.07
CA VAL A 122 -8.97 -8.32 7.32
C VAL A 122 -9.35 -8.22 8.79
N SER A 123 -8.43 -8.52 9.67
CA SER A 123 -8.45 -7.83 10.93
C SER A 123 -7.74 -6.49 10.70
N VAL A 124 -8.47 -5.53 10.15
CA VAL A 124 -8.21 -4.17 10.58
C VAL A 124 -8.44 -4.26 12.08
N GLN A 125 -7.37 -4.41 12.82
CA GLN A 125 -7.41 -4.37 14.29
C GLN A 125 -7.69 -2.94 14.69
N VAL A 126 -8.91 -2.47 14.43
CA VAL A 126 -9.49 -1.26 15.01
C VAL A 126 -9.88 -1.59 16.45
N ASP A 127 -8.94 -2.20 17.18
CA ASP A 127 -9.13 -2.53 18.59
C ASP A 127 -9.04 -1.31 19.50
N SER A 128 -8.56 -0.21 18.95
CA SER A 128 -8.47 1.08 19.66
C SER A 128 -9.25 2.15 18.92
N PRO A 129 -10.15 2.91 19.60
CA PRO A 129 -10.77 4.10 19.01
C PRO A 129 -9.75 5.11 18.45
N ILE A 130 -8.52 5.05 18.91
CA ILE A 130 -7.40 5.88 18.45
C ILE A 130 -6.93 5.44 17.08
N SER A 131 -6.72 4.15 16.85
CA SER A 131 -6.34 3.63 15.52
C SER A 131 -7.37 4.06 14.48
N ALA A 132 -8.67 3.86 14.77
CA ALA A 132 -9.75 4.29 13.88
C ALA A 132 -9.80 5.80 13.61
N ALA A 133 -9.29 6.63 14.52
CA ALA A 133 -9.25 8.09 14.35
C ALA A 133 -8.02 8.56 13.56
N LEU A 134 -6.91 7.83 13.61
CA LEU A 134 -5.67 8.16 12.92
C LEU A 134 -5.60 7.56 11.53
N THR A 135 -5.97 6.29 11.39
CA THR A 135 -5.89 5.55 10.15
C THR A 135 -7.07 5.87 9.23
N GLN A 136 -6.79 6.10 7.96
CA GLN A 136 -7.79 6.13 6.90
C GLN A 136 -7.72 4.80 6.15
N ILE A 137 -8.89 4.20 5.93
CA ILE A 137 -9.02 2.94 5.21
C ILE A 137 -9.82 3.20 3.95
N PHE A 138 -9.27 2.75 2.83
CA PHE A 138 -9.87 2.86 1.51
C PHE A 138 -10.08 1.44 0.97
N GLU A 139 -11.33 1.04 0.79
CA GLU A 139 -11.65 -0.22 0.11
C GLU A 139 -11.24 -0.12 -1.36
N SER A 140 -10.63 -1.16 -1.90
CA SER A 140 -10.08 -1.11 -3.26
C SER A 140 -11.15 -0.92 -4.35
N ASP A 141 -12.40 -1.34 -4.10
CA ASP A 141 -13.53 -1.14 -5.01
C ASP A 141 -14.09 0.30 -4.99
N GLU A 142 -13.71 1.11 -4.01
CA GLU A 142 -14.07 2.53 -3.87
C GLU A 142 -13.01 3.48 -4.40
N LEU A 143 -11.79 2.98 -4.63
CA LEU A 143 -10.71 3.75 -5.21
C LEU A 143 -10.74 3.67 -6.74
N PRO A 144 -10.24 4.70 -7.44
CA PRO A 144 -9.95 4.59 -8.86
C PRO A 144 -9.02 3.41 -9.11
N GLN A 145 -9.40 2.56 -10.05
CA GLN A 145 -8.57 1.39 -10.39
C GLN A 145 -7.23 1.84 -10.96
N ALA A 146 -6.15 1.19 -10.53
CA ALA A 146 -4.85 1.34 -11.19
C ALA A 146 -5.02 1.02 -12.69
N GLN A 147 -4.37 1.80 -13.55
CA GLN A 147 -4.47 1.59 -14.98
C GLN A 147 -3.72 0.32 -15.37
N PRO A 148 -4.37 -0.66 -15.97
CA PRO A 148 -3.73 -1.93 -16.31
C PRO A 148 -2.53 -1.73 -17.24
N GLY A 149 -1.47 -2.48 -17.00
CA GLY A 149 -0.26 -2.49 -17.83
C GLY A 149 0.68 -1.30 -17.63
N GLN A 150 0.24 -0.26 -16.94
CA GLN A 150 1.10 0.88 -16.64
C GLN A 150 1.91 0.62 -15.37
N PRO A 151 3.21 0.99 -15.34
CA PRO A 151 3.96 1.01 -14.10
C PRO A 151 3.33 1.98 -13.11
N GLY A 152 3.29 1.61 -11.86
CA GLY A 152 2.75 2.51 -10.85
C GLY A 152 2.50 1.86 -9.52
N VAL A 153 1.99 2.66 -8.60
CA VAL A 153 1.46 2.12 -7.35
C VAL A 153 0.22 1.28 -7.67
N PRO A 154 -0.02 0.17 -6.96
CA PRO A 154 -1.14 -0.70 -7.26
C PRO A 154 -2.49 -0.02 -7.12
N VAL A 155 -2.59 1.02 -6.27
CA VAL A 155 -3.85 1.72 -5.96
C VAL A 155 -3.58 3.22 -5.80
N ALA A 156 -4.39 4.07 -6.45
CA ALA A 156 -4.38 5.50 -6.21
C ALA A 156 -4.80 5.80 -4.76
N LEU A 157 -4.20 6.79 -4.14
CA LEU A 157 -4.46 7.15 -2.75
C LEU A 157 -4.89 8.63 -2.67
N PRO A 158 -6.14 8.93 -2.27
CA PRO A 158 -6.69 10.27 -2.29
C PRO A 158 -5.86 11.28 -1.48
N GLY A 159 -5.43 12.35 -2.14
CA GLY A 159 -4.61 13.40 -1.53
C GLY A 159 -3.12 13.09 -1.39
N TYR A 160 -2.68 11.94 -1.87
CA TYR A 160 -1.27 11.54 -1.91
C TYR A 160 -0.89 11.18 -3.35
N PRO A 161 -0.52 12.17 -4.16
CA PRO A 161 -0.11 11.94 -5.53
C PRO A 161 1.11 11.02 -5.60
N SER A 162 1.24 10.32 -6.70
CA SER A 162 2.42 9.50 -6.97
C SER A 162 3.17 10.03 -8.18
N GLU A 163 4.49 10.03 -8.09
CA GLU A 163 5.36 10.49 -9.17
C GLU A 163 6.47 9.47 -9.44
N THR A 164 6.93 9.40 -10.69
CA THR A 164 8.09 8.62 -11.09
C THR A 164 9.28 9.53 -11.36
N ALA A 165 10.47 9.11 -10.94
CA ALA A 165 11.70 9.85 -11.16
C ALA A 165 12.25 9.70 -12.60
N SER A 166 11.90 8.64 -13.33
CA SER A 166 12.53 8.35 -14.63
C SER A 166 11.61 7.73 -15.69
N GLY A 167 10.39 7.34 -15.32
CA GLY A 167 9.47 6.59 -16.18
C GLY A 167 9.82 5.11 -16.30
N GLY A 168 9.32 4.46 -17.35
CA GLY A 168 9.54 3.04 -17.60
C GLY A 168 8.83 2.12 -16.61
N VAL A 169 9.51 1.07 -16.13
CA VAL A 169 8.96 0.09 -15.17
C VAL A 169 9.27 0.43 -13.70
N LYS A 170 9.85 1.58 -13.42
CA LYS A 170 10.02 2.05 -12.04
C LYS A 170 8.67 2.38 -11.40
N ALA A 171 8.48 1.88 -10.18
CA ALA A 171 7.30 2.22 -9.42
C ALA A 171 7.30 3.70 -9.02
N PRO A 172 6.23 4.45 -9.34
CA PRO A 172 6.03 5.77 -8.76
C PRO A 172 6.00 5.70 -7.24
N GLN A 173 6.48 6.76 -6.62
CA GLN A 173 6.48 6.90 -5.17
C GLN A 173 5.38 7.87 -4.75
N TYR A 174 4.75 7.63 -3.59
CA TYR A 174 3.80 8.58 -3.03
C TYR A 174 4.50 9.83 -2.51
N PHE A 175 3.80 10.95 -2.63
CA PHE A 175 4.19 12.22 -2.03
C PHE A 175 3.17 12.64 -0.98
N ALA A 176 3.65 13.10 0.18
CA ALA A 176 2.82 13.74 1.18
C ALA A 176 2.85 15.27 1.03
N PRO A 177 1.81 16.00 1.49
CA PRO A 177 1.79 17.46 1.42
C PRO A 177 2.97 18.11 2.15
N GLY A 178 3.82 18.83 1.42
CA GLY A 178 5.00 19.50 1.97
C GLY A 178 6.23 18.63 2.15
N VAL A 179 6.21 17.39 1.70
CA VAL A 179 7.32 16.44 1.85
C VAL A 179 7.99 16.23 0.51
N ALA A 180 9.30 16.44 0.48
CA ALA A 180 10.16 16.11 -0.64
C ALA A 180 10.70 14.69 -0.49
N GLY A 181 10.97 14.04 -1.59
CA GLY A 181 11.53 12.69 -1.65
C GLY A 181 11.03 11.97 -2.89
N ASP A 182 11.68 12.18 -4.01
CA ASP A 182 11.35 11.57 -5.30
C ASP A 182 11.58 10.06 -5.33
N HIS A 183 12.25 9.52 -4.30
CA HIS A 183 12.55 8.10 -4.13
C HIS A 183 11.83 7.46 -2.92
N GLY A 184 10.96 8.19 -2.21
CA GLY A 184 10.06 7.68 -1.19
C GLY A 184 10.60 7.63 0.24
N GLU A 185 11.72 8.27 0.55
CA GLU A 185 12.40 8.17 1.85
C GLU A 185 11.54 8.45 3.09
N PRO A 186 10.69 9.49 3.10
CA PRO A 186 9.91 9.80 4.30
C PRO A 186 8.59 9.04 4.39
N ILE A 187 8.33 8.11 3.46
CA ILE A 187 7.07 7.37 3.37
C ILE A 187 7.32 5.87 3.46
N ALA A 188 6.81 5.25 4.52
CA ALA A 188 6.84 3.81 4.64
C ALA A 188 5.71 3.16 3.83
N GLN A 189 6.04 2.10 3.10
CA GLN A 189 5.06 1.26 2.43
C GLN A 189 5.16 -0.17 2.96
N TYR A 190 4.01 -0.72 3.33
CA TYR A 190 3.89 -2.05 3.90
C TYR A 190 2.98 -2.95 3.06
N ILE A 191 3.21 -4.25 3.13
CA ILE A 191 2.25 -5.26 2.70
C ILE A 191 1.73 -5.93 3.98
N ARG A 192 0.42 -5.91 4.19
CA ARG A 192 -0.21 -6.53 5.35
C ARG A 192 -0.50 -8.00 5.07
N ILE A 193 0.08 -8.88 5.88
CA ILE A 193 -0.08 -10.34 5.81
C ILE A 193 -0.56 -10.82 7.18
N GLY A 194 -1.86 -11.05 7.32
CA GLY A 194 -2.47 -11.14 8.64
C GLY A 194 -2.32 -9.82 9.40
N ASP A 195 -1.81 -9.87 10.63
CA ASP A 195 -1.51 -8.67 11.42
C ASP A 195 -0.07 -8.14 11.20
N PHE A 196 0.75 -8.86 10.45
CA PHE A 196 2.12 -8.48 10.16
C PHE A 196 2.19 -7.40 9.06
N LEU A 197 2.98 -6.37 9.31
CA LEU A 197 3.33 -5.31 8.37
C LEU A 197 4.70 -5.59 7.77
N PHE A 198 4.74 -6.25 6.59
CA PHE A 198 5.99 -6.45 5.86
C PHE A 198 6.51 -5.12 5.32
N PRO A 199 7.72 -4.65 5.71
CA PRO A 199 8.27 -3.37 5.26
C PRO A 199 8.82 -3.49 3.83
N ASN A 200 8.21 -2.78 2.88
CA ASN A 200 8.53 -2.88 1.45
C ASN A 200 9.67 -1.95 1.01
N ASN A 201 9.98 -0.88 1.77
CA ASN A 201 11.05 0.06 1.43
C ASN A 201 12.43 -0.61 1.44
N LEU A 202 13.32 -0.12 0.58
CA LEU A 202 14.70 -0.58 0.39
C LEU A 202 15.67 0.51 0.85
N PRO A 203 16.17 0.44 2.10
CA PRO A 203 17.17 1.39 2.60
C PRO A 203 18.43 1.33 1.73
N ALA A 204 19.00 2.49 1.41
CA ALA A 204 20.20 2.63 0.60
C ALA A 204 20.14 1.85 -0.73
N ASN A 205 18.99 1.88 -1.42
CA ASN A 205 18.86 1.28 -2.73
C ASN A 205 19.75 2.02 -3.75
N ALA A 206 20.28 1.31 -4.76
CA ALA A 206 21.13 1.91 -5.77
C ALA A 206 20.41 2.95 -6.64
N HIS A 207 19.07 2.85 -6.77
CA HIS A 207 18.24 3.85 -7.44
C HIS A 207 18.00 5.08 -6.55
N GLY A 208 17.72 4.88 -5.28
CA GLY A 208 17.46 5.93 -4.30
C GLY A 208 17.15 5.36 -2.92
N ASN A 209 17.61 6.04 -1.87
CA ASN A 209 17.40 5.60 -0.51
C ASN A 209 15.91 5.56 -0.17
N GLY A 210 15.43 4.49 0.46
CA GLY A 210 14.03 4.34 0.87
C GLY A 210 13.06 3.95 -0.25
N TYR A 211 13.51 3.76 -1.49
CA TYR A 211 12.67 3.32 -2.60
C TYR A 211 11.81 2.13 -2.23
N ALA A 212 10.50 2.23 -2.46
CA ALA A 212 9.57 1.13 -2.33
C ALA A 212 9.16 0.62 -3.72
N ASP A 213 9.05 -0.71 -3.87
CA ASP A 213 8.63 -1.32 -5.13
C ASP A 213 7.29 -2.05 -4.98
N PRO A 214 6.16 -1.33 -5.01
CA PRO A 214 4.83 -1.93 -4.98
C PRO A 214 4.47 -2.67 -6.28
N ASN A 215 5.24 -2.57 -7.35
CA ASN A 215 5.05 -3.39 -8.56
C ASN A 215 5.09 -4.90 -8.28
N LEU A 216 5.65 -5.31 -7.13
CA LEU A 216 5.59 -6.68 -6.65
C LEU A 216 4.16 -7.21 -6.50
N LEU A 217 3.16 -6.35 -6.29
CA LEU A 217 1.77 -6.71 -6.06
C LEU A 217 0.95 -6.65 -7.36
N ILE A 218 0.01 -7.58 -7.49
CA ILE A 218 -1.06 -7.53 -8.49
C ILE A 218 -2.19 -6.68 -7.91
N PRO A 219 -2.66 -5.61 -8.60
CA PRO A 219 -3.70 -4.72 -8.06
C PRO A 219 -4.99 -5.45 -7.64
N ASN A 220 -5.41 -6.47 -8.40
CA ASN A 220 -6.58 -7.28 -8.09
C ASN A 220 -6.46 -8.10 -6.79
N ALA A 221 -5.26 -8.28 -6.25
CA ALA A 221 -5.01 -8.96 -4.99
C ALA A 221 -5.10 -8.04 -3.77
N ILE A 222 -5.32 -6.73 -3.97
CA ILE A 222 -5.44 -5.75 -2.90
C ILE A 222 -6.92 -5.57 -2.55
N SER A 223 -7.27 -5.76 -1.28
CA SER A 223 -8.62 -5.58 -0.74
C SER A 223 -8.86 -4.15 -0.27
N PHE A 224 -7.87 -3.57 0.40
CA PHE A 224 -7.94 -2.23 0.95
C PHE A 224 -6.54 -1.62 1.08
N VAL A 225 -6.50 -0.31 1.24
CA VAL A 225 -5.28 0.42 1.59
C VAL A 225 -5.52 1.18 2.88
N GLU A 226 -4.60 1.03 3.82
CA GLU A 226 -4.55 1.86 5.02
C GLU A 226 -3.54 2.98 4.82
N SER A 227 -3.85 4.16 5.32
CA SER A 227 -2.89 5.25 5.42
C SER A 227 -3.00 5.95 6.77
N ASP A 228 -1.87 6.25 7.36
CA ASP A 228 -1.77 7.05 8.56
C ASP A 228 -0.53 7.95 8.54
N ALA A 229 -0.45 8.89 9.49
CA ALA A 229 0.76 9.67 9.68
C ALA A 229 1.79 8.81 10.42
N GLY A 230 2.78 8.32 9.70
CA GLY A 230 3.69 7.23 10.08
C GLY A 230 4.35 7.31 11.45
N ALA A 231 4.53 8.52 12.01
CA ALA A 231 5.24 8.76 13.26
C ALA A 231 4.50 8.34 14.55
N PHE A 232 3.25 7.86 14.49
CA PHE A 232 2.42 7.68 15.71
C PHE A 232 2.14 6.23 16.10
N ASP A 233 2.34 5.26 15.22
CA ASP A 233 2.23 3.84 15.54
C ASP A 233 3.60 3.25 15.89
N VAL A 234 3.73 2.61 17.07
CA VAL A 234 5.00 2.01 17.55
C VAL A 234 5.51 0.88 16.66
N ARG A 235 4.65 0.28 15.83
CA ARG A 235 5.03 -0.77 14.85
C ARG A 235 5.75 -0.21 13.63
N HIS A 236 5.64 1.08 13.39
CA HIS A 236 6.27 1.73 12.25
C HIS A 236 7.73 2.06 12.58
N GLY A 237 8.65 1.54 11.78
CA GLY A 237 10.10 1.75 11.91
C GLY A 237 10.65 2.74 10.88
N ASN A 238 11.73 2.33 10.23
CA ASN A 238 12.44 3.12 9.23
C ASN A 238 11.52 3.62 8.09
N ASN A 239 11.70 4.86 7.64
CA ASN A 239 10.95 5.57 6.60
C ASN A 239 9.51 6.01 6.98
N ALA A 240 8.97 5.65 8.13
CA ALA A 240 7.62 6.03 8.55
C ALA A 240 7.59 7.42 9.19
N VAL A 241 8.02 8.43 8.47
CA VAL A 241 8.15 9.81 8.98
C VAL A 241 6.86 10.60 8.82
N ASP A 242 6.37 10.73 7.59
CA ASP A 242 5.23 11.60 7.26
C ASP A 242 3.98 10.79 6.92
N LEU A 243 4.16 9.63 6.31
CA LEU A 243 3.08 8.75 5.89
C LEU A 243 3.49 7.29 6.04
N ALA A 244 2.57 6.46 6.45
CA ALA A 244 2.64 5.02 6.33
C ALA A 244 1.46 4.51 5.50
N VAL A 245 1.74 3.69 4.51
CA VAL A 245 0.74 3.07 3.62
C VAL A 245 0.85 1.57 3.76
N ALA A 246 -0.26 0.87 4.00
CA ALA A 246 -0.29 -0.58 4.08
C ALA A 246 -1.32 -1.17 3.12
N TYR A 247 -0.87 -2.03 2.23
CA TYR A 247 -1.71 -2.76 1.28
C TYR A 247 -2.24 -4.04 1.93
N GLY A 248 -3.55 -4.10 2.19
CA GLY A 248 -4.22 -5.29 2.68
C GLY A 248 -4.59 -6.23 1.53
N LEU A 249 -4.20 -7.49 1.63
CA LEU A 249 -4.45 -8.48 0.59
C LEU A 249 -5.85 -9.09 0.70
N VAL A 250 -6.41 -9.51 -0.44
CA VAL A 250 -7.66 -10.27 -0.45
C VAL A 250 -7.47 -11.62 0.27
N PRO A 251 -8.44 -12.06 1.07
CA PRO A 251 -8.38 -13.41 1.66
C PRO A 251 -8.59 -14.50 0.61
N ARG A 252 -9.25 -14.16 -0.49
CA ARG A 252 -9.57 -15.02 -1.61
C ARG A 252 -9.64 -14.21 -2.88
N LEU A 253 -9.11 -14.74 -3.96
CA LEU A 253 -9.20 -14.16 -5.30
C LEU A 253 -10.24 -14.97 -6.10
N GLU A 254 -11.41 -14.39 -6.38
CA GLU A 254 -12.42 -15.05 -7.18
C GLU A 254 -11.84 -15.39 -8.57
N PRO A 255 -12.09 -16.60 -9.10
CA PRO A 255 -11.48 -17.03 -10.35
C PRO A 255 -11.90 -16.13 -11.53
N PHE A 256 -10.92 -15.50 -12.17
CA PHE A 256 -11.15 -14.61 -13.31
C PHE A 256 -9.98 -14.58 -14.28
N VAL A 257 -10.27 -14.09 -15.48
CA VAL A 257 -9.29 -13.64 -16.47
C VAL A 257 -9.67 -12.24 -16.91
N GLN A 258 -8.71 -11.34 -16.90
CA GLN A 258 -8.85 -9.97 -17.36
C GLN A 258 -7.85 -9.71 -18.49
N ILE A 259 -8.30 -9.03 -19.53
CA ILE A 259 -7.49 -8.49 -20.61
C ILE A 259 -7.77 -7.02 -20.70
N SER A 260 -6.74 -6.20 -20.62
CA SER A 260 -6.83 -4.76 -20.81
C SER A 260 -5.87 -4.33 -21.89
N THR A 261 -6.23 -3.33 -22.67
CA THR A 261 -5.39 -2.80 -23.74
C THR A 261 -5.70 -1.33 -23.97
N ASP A 262 -4.69 -0.59 -24.35
CA ASP A 262 -4.77 0.72 -24.98
C ASP A 262 -4.02 0.66 -26.34
N PRO A 263 -3.84 1.77 -27.08
CA PRO A 263 -3.16 1.74 -28.38
C PRO A 263 -1.69 1.30 -28.34
N HIS A 264 -1.04 1.32 -27.19
CA HIS A 264 0.39 1.09 -27.04
C HIS A 264 0.74 -0.05 -26.08
N ASP A 265 -0.19 -0.38 -25.16
CA ASP A 265 0.08 -1.28 -24.06
C ASP A 265 -1.00 -2.36 -23.93
N TYR A 266 -0.61 -3.47 -23.29
CA TYR A 266 -1.50 -4.57 -22.96
C TYR A 266 -1.24 -5.06 -21.55
N ASP A 267 -2.28 -5.64 -20.95
CA ASP A 267 -2.23 -6.29 -19.64
C ASP A 267 -3.15 -7.51 -19.61
N PHE A 268 -2.61 -8.62 -19.15
CA PHE A 268 -3.31 -9.85 -18.90
C PHE A 268 -3.18 -10.22 -17.43
N VAL A 269 -4.31 -10.30 -16.72
CA VAL A 269 -4.36 -10.71 -15.32
C VAL A 269 -5.24 -11.94 -15.19
N SER A 270 -4.82 -12.89 -14.38
CA SER A 270 -5.66 -14.02 -13.98
C SER A 270 -5.58 -14.28 -12.49
N GLY A 271 -6.69 -14.65 -11.91
CA GLY A 271 -6.82 -15.04 -10.52
C GLY A 271 -7.47 -16.39 -10.38
N TRP A 272 -7.07 -17.12 -9.36
CA TRP A 272 -7.64 -18.41 -9.05
C TRP A 272 -7.61 -18.67 -7.54
N SER A 273 -8.66 -19.31 -7.04
CA SER A 273 -8.73 -19.83 -5.67
C SER A 273 -9.31 -21.25 -5.67
N PRO A 274 -8.79 -22.15 -4.86
CA PRO A 274 -9.38 -23.50 -4.73
C PRO A 274 -10.79 -23.41 -4.16
N GLY A 275 -11.62 -24.42 -4.50
CA GLY A 275 -13.06 -24.41 -4.29
C GLY A 275 -13.57 -24.35 -2.85
N ASN A 276 -12.73 -24.59 -1.84
CA ASN A 276 -13.15 -24.47 -0.44
C ASN A 276 -12.95 -23.01 0.06
N PRO A 277 -14.04 -22.26 0.35
CA PRO A 277 -13.95 -20.89 0.83
C PRO A 277 -13.20 -20.72 2.15
N GLN A 278 -13.06 -21.79 2.94
CA GLN A 278 -12.43 -21.75 4.26
C GLN A 278 -10.90 -21.86 4.21
N THR A 279 -10.30 -22.18 3.07
CA THR A 279 -8.85 -22.42 2.98
C THR A 279 -8.02 -21.16 2.83
N GLY A 280 -8.63 -19.98 2.55
CA GLY A 280 -7.91 -18.73 2.39
C GLY A 280 -6.73 -18.81 1.41
N ALA A 281 -6.88 -19.63 0.34
CA ALA A 281 -5.83 -19.84 -0.66
C ALA A 281 -6.18 -19.16 -1.97
N TRP A 282 -5.19 -18.52 -2.60
CA TRP A 282 -5.33 -17.94 -3.93
C TRP A 282 -3.99 -17.83 -4.64
N LEU A 283 -4.04 -17.75 -5.95
CA LEU A 283 -2.93 -17.48 -6.86
C LEU A 283 -3.36 -16.45 -7.89
N GLY A 284 -2.52 -15.43 -8.13
CA GLY A 284 -2.69 -14.42 -9.18
C GLY A 284 -1.46 -14.37 -10.06
N MET A 285 -1.67 -14.07 -11.34
CA MET A 285 -0.62 -13.86 -12.35
C MET A 285 -0.97 -12.62 -13.16
N GLU A 286 0.05 -11.82 -13.50
CA GLU A 286 -0.06 -10.67 -14.39
C GLU A 286 1.07 -10.70 -15.41
N ILE A 287 0.74 -10.44 -16.67
CA ILE A 287 1.68 -10.26 -17.80
C ILE A 287 1.30 -8.95 -18.46
N ALA A 288 2.16 -7.97 -18.38
CA ALA A 288 1.92 -6.66 -18.96
C ALA A 288 3.10 -6.20 -19.80
N GLY A 289 2.83 -5.34 -20.78
CA GLY A 289 3.88 -4.77 -21.60
C GLY A 289 3.35 -3.84 -22.67
N GLY A 290 4.27 -3.33 -23.48
CA GLY A 290 3.97 -2.45 -24.60
C GLY A 290 5.11 -1.52 -24.95
N ASP A 291 4.85 -0.65 -25.91
CA ASP A 291 5.84 0.29 -26.44
C ASP A 291 5.72 1.69 -25.81
N GLY A 292 4.68 1.93 -24.99
CA GLY A 292 4.42 3.24 -24.39
C GLY A 292 4.05 4.30 -25.42
N PHE A 293 3.95 5.56 -24.97
CA PHE A 293 3.43 6.68 -25.76
C PHE A 293 4.53 7.59 -26.34
N LEU A 294 5.79 7.29 -26.05
CA LEU A 294 6.93 8.11 -26.46
C LEU A 294 7.39 7.76 -27.87
N ALA A 295 8.08 8.69 -28.52
CA ALA A 295 8.64 8.46 -29.87
C ALA A 295 9.69 7.34 -29.89
N LEU A 296 10.42 7.16 -28.78
CA LEU A 296 11.26 5.98 -28.56
C LEU A 296 10.42 4.86 -27.93
N PRO A 297 10.19 3.72 -28.60
CA PRO A 297 9.47 2.60 -28.01
C PRO A 297 10.15 2.10 -26.73
N GLU A 298 9.37 2.01 -25.64
CA GLU A 298 9.89 1.59 -24.33
C GLU A 298 10.14 0.09 -24.25
N HIS A 299 9.44 -0.72 -25.07
CA HIS A 299 9.52 -2.19 -25.07
C HIS A 299 9.39 -2.76 -23.64
N ARG A 300 8.35 -2.33 -22.93
CA ARG A 300 8.08 -2.76 -21.56
C ARG A 300 7.65 -4.21 -21.52
N HIS A 301 8.18 -4.94 -20.54
CA HIS A 301 7.77 -6.30 -20.21
C HIS A 301 7.72 -6.43 -18.69
N GLN A 302 6.58 -6.87 -18.17
CA GLN A 302 6.37 -7.11 -16.74
C GLN A 302 5.71 -8.46 -16.52
N TYR A 303 6.19 -9.19 -15.52
CA TYR A 303 5.64 -10.48 -15.10
C TYR A 303 5.51 -10.46 -13.58
N LYS A 304 4.30 -10.76 -13.08
CA LYS A 304 4.03 -10.86 -11.64
C LYS A 304 3.36 -12.19 -11.33
N VAL A 305 3.72 -12.74 -10.18
CA VAL A 305 3.04 -13.88 -9.57
C VAL A 305 2.88 -13.57 -8.09
N ASN A 306 1.65 -13.63 -7.59
CA ASN A 306 1.35 -13.50 -6.18
C ASN A 306 0.51 -14.70 -5.73
N GLY A 307 0.72 -15.17 -4.52
CA GLY A 307 -0.09 -16.24 -3.95
C GLY A 307 -0.05 -16.26 -2.44
N GLN A 308 -1.16 -16.66 -1.85
CA GLN A 308 -1.30 -16.77 -0.40
C GLN A 308 -2.02 -18.06 -0.05
N ARG A 309 -1.65 -18.63 1.08
CA ARG A 309 -2.42 -19.71 1.73
C ARG A 309 -2.40 -19.57 3.24
N SER A 310 -3.57 -19.70 3.85
CA SER A 310 -3.75 -19.71 5.29
C SER A 310 -4.17 -21.10 5.77
N TYR A 311 -3.60 -21.52 6.91
CA TYR A 311 -3.85 -22.78 7.57
C TYR A 311 -4.30 -22.53 9.00
N ALA A 312 -5.52 -22.91 9.33
CA ALA A 312 -6.01 -22.87 10.71
C ALA A 312 -5.84 -24.25 11.36
N PHE A 313 -5.14 -24.32 12.48
CA PHE A 313 -4.97 -25.55 13.26
C PHE A 313 -4.93 -25.24 14.77
N GLY A 314 -5.82 -25.85 15.53
CA GLY A 314 -5.98 -25.54 16.94
C GLY A 314 -6.30 -24.06 17.15
N HIS A 315 -5.43 -23.36 17.86
CA HIS A 315 -5.51 -21.92 18.11
C HIS A 315 -4.54 -21.08 17.25
N HIS A 316 -4.02 -21.67 16.17
CA HIS A 316 -3.06 -21.05 15.28
C HIS A 316 -3.68 -20.72 13.93
N LEU A 317 -3.28 -19.62 13.35
CA LEU A 317 -3.52 -19.24 11.96
C LEU A 317 -2.17 -18.93 11.30
N LEU A 318 -1.64 -19.89 10.56
CA LEU A 318 -0.44 -19.71 9.75
C LEU A 318 -0.82 -19.19 8.37
N THR A 319 -0.29 -18.04 7.97
CA THR A 319 -0.44 -17.50 6.64
C THR A 319 0.91 -17.46 5.95
N VAL A 320 0.99 -18.03 4.75
CA VAL A 320 2.16 -17.98 3.89
C VAL A 320 1.82 -17.18 2.65
N PHE A 321 2.62 -16.17 2.35
CA PHE A 321 2.50 -15.32 1.17
C PHE A 321 3.78 -15.38 0.35
N GLY A 322 3.65 -15.54 -0.96
CA GLY A 322 4.75 -15.48 -1.91
C GLY A 322 4.47 -14.51 -3.05
N ALA A 323 5.47 -13.76 -3.47
CA ALA A 323 5.37 -12.85 -4.59
C ALA A 323 6.66 -12.81 -5.41
N SER A 324 6.53 -12.62 -6.71
CA SER A 324 7.66 -12.44 -7.63
C SER A 324 7.31 -11.40 -8.69
N TYR A 325 8.27 -10.56 -9.02
CA TYR A 325 8.17 -9.54 -10.05
C TYR A 325 9.43 -9.51 -10.91
N HIS A 326 9.22 -9.41 -12.20
CA HIS A 326 10.23 -9.07 -13.20
C HIS A 326 9.72 -7.93 -14.04
N GLY A 327 10.49 -6.86 -14.18
CA GLY A 327 10.21 -5.74 -15.06
C GLY A 327 11.45 -5.34 -15.85
N GLN A 328 11.25 -5.01 -17.12
CA GLN A 328 12.29 -4.49 -18.00
C GLN A 328 11.68 -3.50 -19.00
N SER A 329 12.37 -2.37 -19.24
CA SER A 329 12.00 -1.40 -20.27
C SER A 329 13.20 -0.56 -20.70
N ARG A 330 13.08 0.11 -21.84
CA ARG A 330 13.77 1.38 -22.05
C ARG A 330 13.05 2.45 -21.25
N ILE A 331 13.76 3.50 -20.87
CA ILE A 331 13.19 4.63 -20.16
C ILE A 331 13.48 5.94 -20.91
N PRO A 332 12.54 6.91 -20.90
CA PRO A 332 12.80 8.21 -21.51
C PRO A 332 13.86 8.98 -20.73
N GLY A 333 13.96 8.73 -19.43
CA GLY A 333 14.70 9.57 -18.51
C GLY A 333 14.05 10.95 -18.35
N LEU A 334 14.72 11.84 -17.66
CA LEU A 334 14.26 13.21 -17.49
C LEU A 334 14.57 14.05 -18.74
N ILE A 335 13.56 14.75 -19.27
CA ILE A 335 13.68 15.60 -20.45
C ILE A 335 13.37 17.07 -20.07
N PRO A 336 13.99 18.06 -20.74
CA PRO A 336 13.68 19.47 -20.52
C PRO A 336 12.22 19.78 -20.81
N ILE A 337 11.56 20.47 -19.86
CA ILE A 337 10.17 20.86 -19.99
C ILE A 337 9.99 21.84 -21.16
N ALA A 338 8.90 21.66 -21.93
CA ALA A 338 8.52 22.47 -23.07
C ALA A 338 9.54 22.49 -24.24
N MET A 339 10.54 21.64 -24.22
CA MET A 339 11.46 21.47 -25.34
C MET A 339 11.16 20.16 -26.08
N ARG A 340 11.30 20.18 -27.41
CA ARG A 340 11.28 18.96 -28.20
C ARG A 340 12.69 18.36 -28.22
N VAL A 341 12.81 17.16 -27.67
CA VAL A 341 14.04 16.36 -27.69
C VAL A 341 13.82 15.23 -28.71
N PRO A 342 14.81 14.88 -29.56
CA PRO A 342 14.68 13.75 -30.48
C PRO A 342 14.28 12.47 -29.72
N GLN A 343 13.29 11.74 -30.25
CA GLN A 343 12.80 10.50 -29.68
C GLN A 343 12.29 10.61 -28.21
N ASP A 344 11.95 11.81 -27.72
CA ASP A 344 11.53 12.08 -26.35
C ASP A 344 12.51 11.56 -25.27
N THR A 345 13.81 11.55 -25.57
CA THR A 345 14.87 11.15 -24.65
C THR A 345 16.17 11.86 -24.97
N ILE A 346 17.00 12.15 -23.98
CA ILE A 346 18.35 12.68 -24.18
C ILE A 346 19.36 11.60 -24.53
N ASP A 347 19.14 10.36 -24.10
CA ASP A 347 19.95 9.20 -24.46
C ASP A 347 19.06 7.94 -24.66
N ALA A 348 19.03 7.41 -25.87
CA ALA A 348 18.22 6.24 -26.21
C ALA A 348 18.72 4.91 -25.60
N ARG A 349 19.88 4.91 -24.94
CA ARG A 349 20.45 3.74 -24.25
C ARG A 349 19.96 3.58 -22.82
N GLN A 350 19.18 4.53 -22.31
CA GLN A 350 18.59 4.48 -20.99
C GLN A 350 17.65 3.27 -20.87
N SER A 351 17.74 2.55 -19.77
CA SER A 351 16.96 1.33 -19.56
C SER A 351 16.86 0.98 -18.09
N ASP A 352 15.81 0.25 -17.72
CA ASP A 352 15.60 -0.29 -16.39
C ASP A 352 15.30 -1.77 -16.44
N ARG A 353 15.86 -2.51 -15.49
CA ARG A 353 15.53 -3.89 -15.19
C ARG A 353 15.51 -4.14 -13.70
N THR A 354 14.40 -4.63 -13.22
CA THR A 354 14.19 -4.98 -11.82
C THR A 354 13.67 -6.41 -11.68
N ASP A 355 14.29 -7.19 -10.79
CA ASP A 355 13.86 -8.53 -10.41
C ASP A 355 13.70 -8.58 -8.88
N THR A 356 12.57 -9.10 -8.37
CA THR A 356 12.39 -9.31 -6.93
C THR A 356 11.55 -10.56 -6.67
N ALA A 357 11.85 -11.24 -5.56
CA ALA A 357 11.05 -12.34 -5.04
C ALA A 357 10.95 -12.23 -3.52
N LEU A 358 9.76 -12.48 -3.00
CA LEU A 358 9.41 -12.36 -1.58
C LEU A 358 8.71 -13.64 -1.12
N LEU A 359 9.07 -14.10 0.08
CA LEU A 359 8.36 -15.12 0.83
C LEU A 359 8.16 -14.62 2.26
N VAL A 360 6.93 -14.71 2.77
CA VAL A 360 6.57 -14.34 4.15
C VAL A 360 5.79 -15.49 4.76
N ALA A 361 6.11 -15.82 6.01
CA ALA A 361 5.30 -16.70 6.85
C ALA A 361 4.92 -15.93 8.12
N SER A 362 3.64 -15.97 8.49
CA SER A 362 3.13 -15.30 9.69
C SER A 362 2.19 -16.26 10.43
N ASP A 363 2.51 -16.60 11.66
CA ASP A 363 1.67 -17.41 12.54
C ASP A 363 1.06 -16.52 13.63
N THR A 364 -0.24 -16.58 13.76
CA THR A 364 -1.02 -15.91 14.80
C THR A 364 -1.56 -16.98 15.74
N TRP A 365 -1.07 -16.98 16.98
CA TRP A 365 -1.49 -17.89 18.04
C TRP A 365 -2.41 -17.20 19.04
N GLN A 366 -3.68 -17.59 19.06
CA GLN A 366 -4.65 -17.17 20.07
C GLN A 366 -4.42 -17.99 21.35
N ILE A 367 -3.64 -17.46 22.30
CA ILE A 367 -3.28 -18.13 23.55
C ILE A 367 -4.51 -18.25 24.46
N ALA A 368 -5.34 -17.22 24.52
CA ALA A 368 -6.60 -17.15 25.26
C ALA A 368 -7.52 -16.08 24.64
N ASP A 369 -8.77 -15.99 25.03
CA ASP A 369 -9.77 -15.03 24.47
C ASP A 369 -9.29 -13.57 24.38
N ARG A 370 -8.29 -13.19 25.17
CA ARG A 370 -7.79 -11.81 25.28
C ARG A 370 -6.27 -11.73 25.13
N GLN A 371 -5.63 -12.76 24.58
CA GLN A 371 -4.18 -12.86 24.47
C GLN A 371 -3.80 -13.49 23.13
N GLN A 372 -3.01 -12.78 22.38
CA GLN A 372 -2.52 -13.17 21.07
C GLN A 372 -1.00 -13.01 21.00
N LEU A 373 -0.33 -14.00 20.45
CA LEU A 373 1.08 -13.92 20.06
C LEU A 373 1.15 -14.10 18.55
N GLN A 374 1.92 -13.24 17.91
CA GLN A 374 2.21 -13.35 16.48
C GLN A 374 3.71 -13.56 16.31
N PHE A 375 4.07 -14.42 15.39
CA PHE A 375 5.43 -14.64 14.93
C PHE A 375 5.46 -14.60 13.41
N SER A 376 6.35 -13.78 12.83
CA SER A 376 6.43 -13.61 11.39
C SER A 376 7.88 -13.56 10.95
N GLU A 377 8.18 -14.20 9.82
CA GLU A 377 9.49 -14.18 9.16
C GLU A 377 9.36 -13.92 7.68
N TYR A 378 10.36 -13.29 7.09
CA TYR A 378 10.41 -13.07 5.65
C TYR A 378 11.82 -13.17 5.07
N PHE A 379 11.84 -13.52 3.80
CA PHE A 379 13.01 -13.48 2.95
C PHE A 379 12.68 -12.81 1.62
N ARG A 380 13.50 -11.84 1.20
CA ARG A 380 13.37 -11.16 -0.09
C ARG A 380 14.69 -11.12 -0.83
N THR A 381 14.65 -11.32 -2.14
CA THR A 381 15.73 -10.97 -3.07
C THR A 381 15.31 -9.77 -3.90
N TYR A 382 16.25 -8.89 -4.22
CA TYR A 382 16.03 -7.75 -5.10
C TYR A 382 17.26 -7.53 -5.98
N SER A 383 17.06 -7.23 -7.26
CA SER A 383 18.11 -6.94 -8.23
C SER A 383 17.69 -5.76 -9.10
N LEU A 384 18.65 -4.88 -9.36
CA LEU A 384 18.49 -3.68 -10.19
C LEU A 384 19.63 -3.62 -11.21
N ASP A 385 19.31 -3.23 -12.46
CA ASP A 385 20.23 -2.74 -13.49
C ASP A 385 19.57 -1.55 -14.18
N LEU A 386 19.89 -0.34 -13.74
CA LEU A 386 19.32 0.92 -14.21
C LEU A 386 20.41 1.71 -14.95
N ARG A 387 20.09 2.16 -16.16
CA ARG A 387 20.93 3.06 -16.94
C ARG A 387 20.18 4.37 -17.16
N SER A 388 20.76 5.47 -16.72
CA SER A 388 20.17 6.80 -16.79
C SER A 388 21.19 7.80 -17.29
N ASP A 389 20.72 8.88 -17.87
CA ASP A 389 21.53 10.05 -18.24
C ASP A 389 20.88 11.30 -17.65
N PHE A 390 21.60 11.98 -16.77
CA PHE A 390 21.19 13.24 -16.14
C PHE A 390 21.87 14.45 -16.80
N GLY A 391 22.40 14.29 -18.02
CA GLY A 391 23.05 15.35 -18.78
C GLY A 391 24.59 15.32 -18.77
N ASP A 392 25.19 14.41 -17.98
CA ASP A 392 26.64 14.20 -17.89
C ASP A 392 27.11 12.90 -18.53
N GLY A 393 26.27 12.31 -19.36
CA GLY A 393 26.48 11.03 -19.98
C GLY A 393 25.90 9.86 -19.19
N LEU A 394 25.87 8.72 -19.85
CA LEU A 394 25.18 7.54 -19.36
C LEU A 394 25.85 6.99 -18.09
N ILE A 395 25.09 6.83 -17.03
CA ILE A 395 25.48 6.11 -15.83
C ILE A 395 24.73 4.78 -15.74
N ARG A 396 25.29 3.83 -14.99
CA ARG A 396 24.67 2.55 -14.64
C ARG A 396 24.66 2.39 -13.13
N GLN A 397 23.47 2.22 -12.57
CA GLN A 397 23.27 1.87 -11.17
C GLN A 397 22.84 0.40 -11.09
N SER A 398 23.53 -0.41 -10.32
CA SER A 398 23.20 -1.82 -10.19
C SER A 398 23.41 -2.34 -8.78
N GLU A 399 22.56 -3.28 -8.38
CA GLU A 399 22.72 -4.01 -7.13
C GLU A 399 22.07 -5.39 -7.19
N PHE A 400 22.52 -6.27 -6.30
CA PHE A 400 21.81 -7.46 -5.88
C PHE A 400 21.79 -7.50 -4.36
N ARG A 401 20.60 -7.62 -3.75
CA ARG A 401 20.49 -7.73 -2.29
C ARG A 401 19.65 -8.90 -1.84
N THR A 402 19.97 -9.39 -0.66
CA THR A 402 19.13 -10.28 0.12
C THR A 402 18.66 -9.55 1.37
N ILE A 403 17.39 -9.74 1.71
CA ILE A 403 16.76 -9.14 2.88
C ILE A 403 16.15 -10.26 3.70
N THR A 404 16.46 -10.28 4.99
CA THR A 404 15.85 -11.19 5.95
C THR A 404 15.32 -10.40 7.12
N GLY A 405 14.23 -10.83 7.70
CA GLY A 405 13.70 -10.16 8.88
C GLY A 405 12.43 -10.82 9.39
N GLY A 406 11.87 -10.25 10.41
CA GLY A 406 10.65 -10.75 11.03
C GLY A 406 10.20 -9.89 12.19
N ASN A 407 9.10 -10.35 12.79
CA ASN A 407 8.46 -9.71 13.93
C ASN A 407 7.97 -10.77 14.90
N THR A 408 8.09 -10.47 16.19
CA THR A 408 7.33 -11.17 17.23
C THR A 408 6.54 -10.13 18.00
N SER A 409 5.24 -10.29 18.11
CA SER A 409 4.38 -9.35 18.85
C SER A 409 3.40 -10.08 19.76
N TYR A 410 3.17 -9.50 20.93
CA TYR A 410 2.23 -9.96 21.94
C TYR A 410 1.20 -8.88 22.22
N ASN A 411 -0.08 -9.22 22.06
CA ASN A 411 -1.20 -8.34 22.34
C ASN A 411 -2.06 -8.93 23.45
N ARG A 412 -2.43 -8.10 24.43
CA ARG A 412 -3.26 -8.51 25.56
C ARG A 412 -4.25 -7.43 25.94
N ARG A 413 -5.54 -7.77 26.01
CA ARG A 413 -6.55 -6.95 26.65
C ARG A 413 -6.58 -7.27 28.15
N VAL A 414 -5.96 -6.40 28.95
CA VAL A 414 -5.82 -6.57 30.41
C VAL A 414 -7.16 -6.29 31.12
N LYS A 415 -7.86 -5.24 30.64
CA LYS A 415 -9.22 -4.87 31.09
C LYS A 415 -10.05 -4.49 29.85
N PRO A 416 -11.37 -4.40 29.93
CA PRO A 416 -12.19 -3.92 28.83
C PRO A 416 -11.73 -2.55 28.28
N THR A 417 -11.12 -1.73 29.12
CA THR A 417 -10.66 -0.38 28.82
C THR A 417 -9.14 -0.26 28.67
N ILE A 418 -8.35 -1.34 28.74
CA ILE A 418 -6.89 -1.29 28.69
C ILE A 418 -6.36 -2.46 27.88
N SER A 419 -5.64 -2.16 26.80
CA SER A 419 -4.90 -3.10 25.98
C SER A 419 -3.40 -2.83 26.07
N LEU A 420 -2.59 -3.86 25.98
CA LEU A 420 -1.14 -3.86 26.02
C LEU A 420 -0.63 -4.53 24.73
N SER A 421 0.28 -3.88 24.03
CA SER A 421 0.99 -4.44 22.90
C SER A 421 2.48 -4.32 23.14
N ALA A 422 3.24 -5.39 22.84
CA ALA A 422 4.69 -5.37 22.86
C ALA A 422 5.22 -6.24 21.73
N GLY A 423 6.34 -5.87 21.15
CA GLY A 423 6.94 -6.65 20.07
C GLY A 423 8.42 -6.38 19.88
N LEU A 424 8.99 -7.15 18.97
CA LEU A 424 10.38 -7.07 18.54
C LEU A 424 10.45 -7.27 17.04
N ASP A 425 10.92 -6.24 16.33
CA ASP A 425 11.27 -6.35 14.92
C ASP A 425 12.75 -6.62 14.75
N PHE A 426 13.08 -7.38 13.72
CA PHE A 426 14.45 -7.49 13.23
C PHE A 426 14.49 -7.45 11.71
N ARG A 427 15.47 -6.78 11.15
CA ARG A 427 15.70 -6.70 9.72
C ARG A 427 17.19 -6.67 9.41
N ARG A 428 17.58 -7.33 8.32
CA ARG A 428 18.92 -7.29 7.78
C ARG A 428 18.87 -7.18 6.26
N ASP A 429 19.38 -6.07 5.74
CA ASP A 429 19.59 -5.82 4.32
C ASP A 429 21.06 -6.06 3.99
N SER A 430 21.33 -6.83 2.95
CA SER A 430 22.70 -7.20 2.54
C SER A 430 22.87 -7.00 1.03
N PRO A 431 23.00 -5.75 0.54
CA PRO A 431 23.38 -5.46 -0.83
C PRO A 431 24.78 -5.92 -1.14
N ARG A 432 24.93 -6.54 -2.30
CA ARG A 432 26.21 -6.97 -2.86
C ARG A 432 26.42 -6.29 -4.18
N SER A 433 27.62 -5.78 -4.42
CA SER A 433 27.99 -5.07 -5.66
C SER A 433 27.03 -3.91 -5.97
N ALA A 434 26.64 -3.15 -4.92
CA ALA A 434 25.96 -1.86 -5.14
C ALA A 434 26.95 -0.93 -5.85
N GLU A 435 26.71 -0.70 -7.13
CA GLU A 435 27.65 -0.03 -8.04
C GLU A 435 26.99 1.13 -8.75
N LEU A 436 27.69 2.25 -8.82
CA LEU A 436 27.54 3.27 -9.83
C LEU A 436 28.71 3.21 -10.77
N ALA A 437 28.47 3.14 -12.06
CA ALA A 437 29.48 3.23 -13.10
C ALA A 437 29.09 4.27 -14.15
N ARG A 438 30.04 4.93 -14.75
CA ARG A 438 29.84 5.93 -15.80
C ARG A 438 30.45 5.43 -17.11
N ALA A 439 29.71 5.61 -18.20
CA ALA A 439 30.24 5.28 -19.54
C ALA A 439 31.31 6.28 -19.96
N ASP A 440 32.46 5.77 -20.40
CA ASP A 440 33.50 6.56 -21.05
C ASP A 440 33.14 6.91 -22.50
N ALA A 441 34.00 7.65 -23.19
CA ALA A 441 33.80 8.05 -24.58
C ALA A 441 33.64 6.87 -25.55
N SER A 442 34.10 5.69 -25.20
CA SER A 442 33.93 4.46 -25.96
C SER A 442 32.65 3.66 -25.63
N GLY A 443 31.89 4.15 -24.61
CA GLY A 443 30.68 3.51 -24.09
C GLY A 443 30.95 2.40 -23.08
N VAL A 444 32.19 2.24 -22.60
CA VAL A 444 32.55 1.27 -21.58
C VAL A 444 32.30 1.87 -20.20
N PHE A 445 31.58 1.13 -19.36
CA PHE A 445 31.27 1.56 -18.00
C PHE A 445 32.47 1.42 -17.07
N GLN A 446 32.90 2.53 -16.48
CA GLN A 446 33.94 2.62 -15.47
C GLN A 446 33.29 2.80 -14.11
N PRO A 447 33.63 2.02 -13.08
CA PRO A 447 33.02 2.14 -11.76
C PRO A 447 33.42 3.46 -11.08
N VAL A 448 32.42 4.18 -10.57
CA VAL A 448 32.56 5.39 -9.72
C VAL A 448 32.49 4.98 -8.26
N THR A 449 31.52 4.17 -7.89
CA THR A 449 31.39 3.54 -6.57
C THR A 449 31.12 2.05 -6.71
N ARG A 450 31.63 1.23 -5.79
CA ARG A 450 31.33 -0.20 -5.72
C ARG A 450 31.43 -0.68 -4.29
N ASN A 451 30.30 -0.96 -3.67
CA ASN A 451 30.23 -1.28 -2.26
C ASN A 451 29.46 -2.57 -2.01
N ASN A 452 29.92 -3.32 -1.00
CA ASN A 452 29.11 -4.31 -0.32
C ASN A 452 28.81 -3.74 1.06
N PHE A 453 27.54 -3.67 1.42
CA PHE A 453 27.21 -3.16 2.75
C PHE A 453 26.14 -4.00 3.43
N VAL A 454 25.99 -3.82 4.74
CA VAL A 454 24.94 -4.43 5.54
C VAL A 454 24.31 -3.36 6.39
N ILE A 455 23.00 -3.34 6.41
CA ILE A 455 22.20 -2.56 7.36
C ILE A 455 21.41 -3.57 8.19
N SER A 456 21.55 -3.53 9.51
CA SER A 456 20.74 -4.34 10.41
C SER A 456 20.04 -3.45 11.42
N ASP A 457 18.81 -3.81 11.74
CA ASP A 457 17.99 -3.15 12.75
C ASP A 457 17.37 -4.19 13.69
N LEU A 458 17.43 -3.90 14.99
CA LEU A 458 16.76 -4.66 16.05
C LEU A 458 15.95 -3.69 16.87
N ALA A 459 14.63 -3.88 16.89
CA ALA A 459 13.74 -2.85 17.40
C ALA A 459 12.62 -3.39 18.29
N PRO A 460 12.83 -3.48 19.62
CA PRO A 460 11.76 -3.69 20.57
C PRO A 460 10.83 -2.46 20.65
N TYR A 461 9.54 -2.73 20.81
CA TYR A 461 8.53 -1.72 21.01
C TYR A 461 7.45 -2.16 22.00
N ALA A 462 6.78 -1.19 22.62
CA ALA A 462 5.61 -1.45 23.47
C ALA A 462 4.67 -0.26 23.46
N SER A 463 3.36 -0.54 23.60
CA SER A 463 2.33 0.46 23.77
C SER A 463 1.25 0.03 24.76
N VAL A 464 0.59 1.02 25.33
CA VAL A 464 -0.60 0.86 26.16
C VAL A 464 -1.70 1.75 25.59
N ASP A 465 -2.82 1.12 25.22
CA ASP A 465 -4.03 1.80 24.80
C ASP A 465 -5.06 1.73 25.93
N GLY A 466 -5.74 2.85 26.19
CA GLY A 466 -6.71 2.84 27.28
C GLY A 466 -7.70 3.97 27.23
N SER A 467 -8.83 3.79 27.95
CA SER A 467 -9.83 4.84 28.17
C SER A 467 -9.82 5.26 29.63
N ILE A 468 -9.55 6.55 29.87
CA ILE A 468 -9.61 7.17 31.21
C ILE A 468 -11.08 7.40 31.57
N SER A 469 -11.91 7.75 30.59
CA SER A 469 -13.34 8.00 30.74
C SER A 469 -14.05 7.73 29.40
N GLN A 470 -15.39 7.84 29.42
CA GLN A 470 -16.17 7.79 28.16
C GLN A 470 -15.81 8.92 27.16
N PHE A 471 -15.12 9.96 27.62
CA PHE A 471 -14.74 11.12 26.80
C PHE A 471 -13.29 11.07 26.32
N LEU A 472 -12.40 10.40 27.05
CA LEU A 472 -10.97 10.49 26.84
C LEU A 472 -10.33 9.10 26.71
N THR A 473 -9.75 8.83 25.56
CA THR A 473 -8.96 7.64 25.25
C THR A 473 -7.53 8.05 24.95
N TYR A 474 -6.58 7.20 25.27
CA TYR A 474 -5.15 7.44 25.03
C TYR A 474 -4.46 6.22 24.46
N SER A 475 -3.40 6.47 23.70
CA SER A 475 -2.36 5.52 23.32
C SER A 475 -1.01 6.11 23.67
N VAL A 476 -0.17 5.37 24.36
CA VAL A 476 1.20 5.79 24.70
C VAL A 476 2.12 4.62 24.53
N GLY A 477 3.23 4.84 23.85
CA GLY A 477 4.21 3.80 23.62
C GLY A 477 5.58 4.34 23.25
N ALA A 478 6.52 3.43 23.05
CA ALA A 478 7.84 3.76 22.56
C ALA A 478 8.39 2.59 21.73
N ARG A 479 9.25 2.93 20.78
CA ARG A 479 10.06 2.02 20.00
C ARG A 479 11.53 2.36 20.22
N TYR A 480 12.38 1.35 20.32
CA TYR A 480 13.82 1.53 20.40
C TYR A 480 14.46 0.83 19.21
N ASP A 481 15.11 1.58 18.33
CA ASP A 481 15.79 1.06 17.16
C ASP A 481 17.31 1.04 17.41
N ALA A 482 17.93 -0.12 17.20
CA ALA A 482 19.36 -0.32 17.29
C ALA A 482 19.90 -0.71 15.91
N LEU A 483 20.33 0.30 15.16
CA LEU A 483 20.84 0.13 13.80
C LEU A 483 22.35 -0.09 13.82
N SER A 484 22.81 -0.98 12.94
CA SER A 484 24.22 -1.17 12.61
C SER A 484 24.45 -1.09 11.12
N PHE A 485 25.51 -0.42 10.72
CA PHE A 485 25.92 -0.21 9.34
C PHE A 485 27.36 -0.71 9.17
N SER A 486 27.59 -1.56 8.18
CA SER A 486 28.92 -2.01 7.77
C SER A 486 29.05 -1.74 6.27
N ASN A 487 30.02 -0.92 5.88
CA ASN A 487 30.31 -0.60 4.48
C ASN A 487 31.69 -1.14 4.11
N ASN A 488 31.75 -1.96 3.06
CA ASN A 488 32.98 -2.48 2.48
C ASN A 488 33.12 -1.86 1.07
N ASP A 489 33.93 -0.81 0.99
CA ASP A 489 34.27 -0.18 -0.28
C ASP A 489 35.23 -1.09 -1.07
N ARG A 490 34.81 -1.46 -2.29
CA ARG A 490 35.54 -2.39 -3.15
C ARG A 490 36.52 -1.71 -4.07
N LEU A 491 36.42 -0.38 -4.24
CA LEU A 491 37.36 0.44 -5.02
C LEU A 491 38.44 1.01 -4.12
N THR A 492 38.07 1.50 -2.96
CA THR A 492 38.97 2.10 -1.98
C THR A 492 38.78 1.41 -0.61
N PRO A 493 39.40 0.24 -0.38
CA PRO A 493 39.19 -0.53 0.85
C PRO A 493 39.50 0.25 2.14
N ALA A 494 40.33 1.30 2.06
CA ALA A 494 40.63 2.17 3.20
C ALA A 494 39.42 2.99 3.67
N ASP A 495 38.41 3.20 2.81
CA ASP A 495 37.18 3.91 3.11
C ASP A 495 36.08 2.98 3.67
N SER A 496 36.42 1.71 3.89
CA SER A 496 35.53 0.75 4.57
C SER A 496 35.40 1.09 6.03
N TYR A 497 34.17 0.98 6.59
CA TYR A 497 33.90 1.34 7.98
C TYR A 497 32.72 0.57 8.56
N GLU A 498 32.60 0.61 9.86
CA GLU A 498 31.43 0.18 10.63
C GLU A 498 30.98 1.31 11.55
N THR A 499 29.66 1.49 11.65
CA THR A 499 29.04 2.49 12.54
C THR A 499 27.66 2.00 12.99
N GLY A 500 27.03 2.74 13.90
CA GLY A 500 25.69 2.42 14.35
C GLY A 500 24.96 3.64 14.88
N ALA A 501 23.65 3.49 15.02
CA ALA A 501 22.78 4.47 15.63
C ALA A 501 21.81 3.79 16.60
N ARG A 502 21.39 4.52 17.60
CA ARG A 502 20.38 4.09 18.56
C ARG A 502 19.40 5.23 18.75
N LEU A 503 18.11 4.90 18.67
CA LEU A 503 17.04 5.86 18.81
C LEU A 503 15.92 5.27 19.67
N THR A 504 15.45 6.06 20.62
CA THR A 504 14.20 5.76 21.33
C THR A 504 13.14 6.74 20.84
N SER A 505 12.10 6.25 20.20
CA SER A 505 11.03 7.03 19.60
C SER A 505 9.77 6.94 20.47
N PRO A 506 9.54 7.90 21.38
CA PRO A 506 8.30 7.98 22.14
C PRO A 506 7.16 8.45 21.23
N ARG A 507 5.97 7.90 21.46
CA ARG A 507 4.75 8.20 20.70
C ARG A 507 3.55 8.27 21.62
N GLY A 508 2.66 9.23 21.39
CA GLY A 508 1.49 9.39 22.19
C GLY A 508 0.34 10.02 21.44
N THR A 509 -0.87 9.54 21.69
CA THR A 509 -2.10 10.04 21.11
C THR A 509 -3.18 10.17 22.19
N LEU A 510 -3.89 11.29 22.16
CA LEU A 510 -5.09 11.54 22.97
C LEU A 510 -6.28 11.74 22.05
N LEU A 511 -7.37 11.04 22.32
CA LEU A 511 -8.64 11.17 21.61
C LEU A 511 -9.72 11.64 22.57
N PHE A 512 -10.38 12.73 22.20
CA PHE A 512 -11.53 13.28 22.91
C PHE A 512 -12.81 13.11 22.09
N ARG A 513 -13.84 12.52 22.69
CA ARG A 513 -15.15 12.27 22.09
C ARG A 513 -16.27 12.59 23.08
N VAL A 514 -17.36 13.19 22.61
CA VAL A 514 -18.57 13.43 23.43
C VAL A 514 -19.66 12.44 23.00
N PRO A 515 -19.91 11.36 23.77
CA PRO A 515 -20.79 10.26 23.36
C PRO A 515 -22.27 10.65 23.15
N SER A 516 -22.73 11.68 23.84
CA SER A 516 -24.15 12.10 23.85
C SER A 516 -24.51 13.14 22.79
N ARG A 517 -23.57 13.63 22.00
CA ARG A 517 -23.78 14.68 21.00
C ARG A 517 -23.29 14.22 19.64
N SER A 518 -24.19 13.84 18.76
CA SER A 518 -23.91 13.39 17.41
C SER A 518 -23.24 14.46 16.50
N HIS A 519 -23.22 15.72 16.93
CA HIS A 519 -22.66 16.85 16.17
C HIS A 519 -21.44 17.49 16.84
N PHE A 520 -20.74 16.76 17.68
CA PHE A 520 -19.48 17.23 18.24
C PHE A 520 -18.33 16.44 17.59
N PRO A 521 -17.33 17.09 16.99
CA PRO A 521 -16.25 16.39 16.33
C PRO A 521 -15.44 15.53 17.31
N VAL A 522 -14.96 14.40 16.84
CA VAL A 522 -13.92 13.63 17.52
C VAL A 522 -12.61 14.38 17.31
N LEU A 523 -11.97 14.78 18.40
CA LEU A 523 -10.69 15.48 18.37
C LEU A 523 -9.57 14.52 18.76
N THR A 524 -8.51 14.51 17.96
CA THR A 524 -7.34 13.68 18.21
C THR A 524 -6.09 14.57 18.19
N PHE A 525 -5.23 14.41 19.17
CA PHE A 525 -3.91 15.03 19.22
C PHE A 525 -2.86 13.93 19.32
N SER A 526 -1.87 13.96 18.43
CA SER A 526 -0.77 13.00 18.40
C SER A 526 0.58 13.70 18.38
N SER A 527 1.55 13.11 19.07
CA SER A 527 2.94 13.53 19.06
C SER A 527 3.84 12.29 19.01
N GLY A 528 4.87 12.32 18.17
CA GLY A 528 5.75 11.19 18.02
C GLY A 528 7.07 11.53 17.38
N GLU A 529 8.01 10.59 17.52
CA GLU A 529 9.31 10.63 16.90
C GLU A 529 9.44 9.49 15.91
N ALA A 530 10.06 9.76 14.76
CA ALA A 530 10.31 8.82 13.69
C ALA A 530 11.68 9.10 13.05
N PHE A 531 12.12 8.23 12.15
CA PHE A 531 13.41 8.40 11.48
C PHE A 531 13.41 7.74 10.10
N HIS A 532 14.40 8.13 9.29
CA HIS A 532 14.88 7.33 8.18
C HIS A 532 16.40 7.11 8.29
N SER A 533 16.86 5.95 7.83
CA SER A 533 18.28 5.64 7.77
C SER A 533 18.92 6.28 6.54
N ASN A 534 20.15 6.79 6.69
CA ASN A 534 20.93 7.33 5.59
C ASN A 534 21.72 6.23 4.88
N ASP A 535 22.22 6.55 3.69
CA ASP A 535 22.94 5.62 2.83
C ASP A 535 24.38 5.40 3.36
N PRO A 536 24.81 4.15 3.63
CA PRO A 536 26.17 3.91 4.11
C PRO A 536 27.26 4.28 3.11
N ARG A 537 26.95 4.39 1.81
CA ARG A 537 27.96 4.75 0.79
C ARG A 537 28.48 6.19 0.93
N ILE A 538 27.79 7.05 1.68
CA ILE A 538 28.22 8.45 1.90
C ILE A 538 29.19 8.64 3.09
N GLY A 539 29.73 7.58 3.69
CA GLY A 539 30.65 7.68 4.81
C GLY A 539 29.99 8.17 6.10
N LEU A 540 29.08 7.38 6.66
CA LEU A 540 28.33 7.72 7.87
C LEU A 540 29.24 7.85 9.10
N GLY A 541 28.80 8.67 10.06
CA GLY A 541 29.50 8.86 11.35
C GLY A 541 30.44 10.04 11.38
N THR A 542 30.49 10.86 10.34
CA THR A 542 31.19 12.14 10.33
C THR A 542 30.29 13.28 10.82
N THR A 543 30.87 14.47 11.09
CA THR A 543 30.10 15.66 11.49
C THR A 543 29.06 16.12 10.45
N HIS A 544 29.18 15.67 9.22
CA HIS A 544 28.30 16.05 8.09
C HIS A 544 27.41 14.91 7.61
N SER A 545 27.54 13.71 8.16
CA SER A 545 26.83 12.51 7.71
C SER A 545 26.44 11.64 8.88
N THR A 546 25.23 11.87 9.41
CA THR A 546 24.65 11.05 10.49
C THR A 546 24.08 9.74 9.94
N PRO A 547 24.12 8.64 10.70
CA PRO A 547 23.55 7.36 10.28
C PRO A 547 22.03 7.39 10.07
N ILE A 548 21.32 8.29 10.78
CA ILE A 548 19.87 8.45 10.73
C ILE A 548 19.48 9.93 10.72
N ALA A 549 18.39 10.24 10.05
CA ALA A 549 17.71 11.52 10.14
C ALA A 549 16.46 11.37 11.03
N ILE A 550 16.34 12.21 12.04
CA ILE A 550 15.28 12.15 13.05
C ILE A 550 14.22 13.21 12.74
N SER A 551 12.97 12.84 12.93
CA SER A 551 11.81 13.69 12.71
C SER A 551 10.89 13.69 13.92
N HIS A 552 10.44 14.89 14.32
CA HIS A 552 9.45 15.08 15.38
C HIS A 552 8.14 15.56 14.75
N ALA A 553 7.11 14.74 14.87
CA ALA A 553 5.79 15.02 14.31
C ALA A 553 4.77 15.37 15.39
N ASN A 554 3.91 16.34 15.10
CA ASN A 554 2.72 16.66 15.88
C ASN A 554 1.54 16.76 14.93
N GLN A 555 0.42 16.15 15.29
CA GLN A 555 -0.80 16.18 14.49
C GLN A 555 -2.01 16.51 15.37
N PHE A 556 -2.89 17.35 14.85
CA PHE A 556 -4.24 17.56 15.36
C PHE A 556 -5.23 17.12 14.29
N VAL A 557 -6.20 16.30 14.65
CA VAL A 557 -7.27 15.86 13.76
C VAL A 557 -8.62 16.15 14.39
N ALA A 558 -9.54 16.71 13.60
CA ALA A 558 -10.96 16.81 13.94
C ALA A 558 -11.77 16.04 12.90
N THR A 559 -12.57 15.09 13.35
CA THR A 559 -13.42 14.27 12.48
C THR A 559 -14.88 14.40 12.91
N GLU A 560 -15.78 14.66 11.96
CA GLU A 560 -17.21 14.76 12.20
C GLU A 560 -18.01 14.15 11.07
N SER A 561 -19.18 13.60 11.38
CA SER A 561 -20.14 13.11 10.41
C SER A 561 -21.28 14.10 10.23
N VAL A 562 -21.35 14.77 9.08
CA VAL A 562 -22.35 15.78 8.76
C VAL A 562 -23.13 15.33 7.53
N LEU A 563 -24.47 15.23 7.62
CA LEU A 563 -25.34 14.84 6.52
C LEU A 563 -24.91 13.51 5.84
N GLY A 564 -24.36 12.57 6.62
CA GLY A 564 -23.87 11.29 6.11
C GLY A 564 -22.50 11.37 5.39
N ALA A 565 -21.86 12.53 5.39
CA ALA A 565 -20.48 12.68 4.96
C ALA A 565 -19.53 12.69 6.18
N ARG A 566 -18.43 11.95 6.10
CA ARG A 566 -17.33 12.03 7.07
C ARG A 566 -16.41 13.17 6.64
N LEU A 567 -16.33 14.19 7.49
CA LEU A 567 -15.43 15.32 7.31
C LEU A 567 -14.23 15.14 8.23
N ARG A 568 -13.03 15.37 7.72
CA ARG A 568 -11.78 15.31 8.49
C ARG A 568 -10.94 16.54 8.19
N LEU A 569 -10.53 17.22 9.25
CA LEU A 569 -9.54 18.29 9.24
C LEU A 569 -8.28 17.76 9.91
N SER A 570 -7.13 17.86 9.27
CA SER A 570 -5.83 17.48 9.81
C SER A 570 -4.85 18.65 9.73
N LEU A 571 -4.21 18.97 10.83
CA LEU A 571 -3.08 19.90 10.92
C LEU A 571 -1.85 19.12 11.35
N VAL A 572 -0.81 19.15 10.53
CA VAL A 572 0.44 18.41 10.77
C VAL A 572 1.59 19.39 10.85
N ARG A 573 2.51 19.15 11.77
CA ARG A 573 3.80 19.83 11.87
C ARG A 573 4.89 18.80 12.07
N VAL A 574 5.85 18.76 11.14
CA VAL A 574 7.02 17.86 11.21
C VAL A 574 8.28 18.70 11.20
N SER A 575 9.18 18.42 12.14
CA SER A 575 10.51 19.02 12.22
C SER A 575 11.56 17.95 11.95
N ASN A 576 12.23 18.04 10.81
CA ASN A 576 13.24 17.08 10.38
C ASN A 576 14.63 17.58 10.76
N SER A 577 15.51 16.70 11.23
CA SER A 577 16.91 17.01 11.49
C SER A 577 17.71 17.15 10.20
N GLN A 578 17.30 16.42 9.17
CA GLN A 578 17.83 16.47 7.81
C GLN A 578 16.68 16.26 6.82
N GLU A 579 16.82 16.83 5.63
CA GLU A 579 15.94 16.54 4.50
C GLU A 579 16.79 15.90 3.41
N LEU A 580 16.35 14.78 2.86
CA LEU A 580 16.97 14.20 1.67
C LEU A 580 16.40 14.91 0.45
N ALA A 581 17.24 15.51 -0.36
CA ALA A 581 16.72 16.39 -1.38
C ALA A 581 17.09 16.00 -2.79
N LYS A 582 18.29 15.70 -3.10
CA LYS A 582 18.71 15.58 -4.49
C LYS A 582 19.74 14.49 -4.65
N ILE A 583 19.60 13.73 -5.74
CA ILE A 583 20.66 12.83 -6.18
C ILE A 583 21.79 13.69 -6.75
N ASP A 584 22.98 13.50 -6.25
CA ASP A 584 24.19 13.99 -6.85
C ASP A 584 24.47 13.19 -8.12
N PRO A 585 24.42 13.82 -9.32
CA PRO A 585 24.58 13.10 -10.57
C PRO A 585 25.99 12.53 -10.76
N ASP A 586 26.99 13.03 -10.03
CA ASP A 586 28.35 12.54 -10.11
C ASP A 586 28.58 11.29 -9.27
N THR A 587 27.95 11.21 -8.11
CA THR A 587 28.10 10.11 -7.17
C THR A 587 26.90 9.14 -7.16
N GLY A 588 25.74 9.58 -7.67
CA GLY A 588 24.46 8.84 -7.60
C GLY A 588 23.93 8.69 -6.19
N LEU A 589 24.43 9.49 -5.24
CA LEU A 589 24.05 9.46 -3.84
C LEU A 589 23.15 10.65 -3.48
N GLN A 590 22.21 10.44 -2.59
CA GLN A 590 21.37 11.52 -2.10
C GLN A 590 22.15 12.44 -1.15
N GLN A 591 21.97 13.74 -1.35
CA GLN A 591 22.55 14.77 -0.49
C GLN A 591 21.48 15.34 0.44
N SER A 592 21.83 15.51 1.72
CA SER A 592 20.97 16.19 2.68
C SER A 592 20.93 17.69 2.42
N VAL A 593 19.73 18.27 2.41
CA VAL A 593 19.51 19.74 2.26
C VAL A 593 19.59 20.48 3.60
N GLY A 594 19.74 19.75 4.70
CA GLY A 594 19.73 20.29 6.06
C GLY A 594 18.36 20.21 6.74
N PRO A 595 18.25 20.73 7.98
CA PRO A 595 17.03 20.58 8.77
C PRO A 595 15.87 21.37 8.18
N SER A 596 14.67 20.76 8.21
CA SER A 596 13.47 21.39 7.67
C SER A 596 12.32 21.48 8.68
N LEU A 597 11.33 22.28 8.36
CA LEU A 597 10.04 22.37 9.04
C LEU A 597 8.93 22.28 8.00
N VAL A 598 8.12 21.24 8.13
CA VAL A 598 6.90 21.03 7.34
C VAL A 598 5.68 21.39 8.16
N GLN A 599 4.74 22.12 7.57
CA GLN A 599 3.43 22.43 8.13
C GLN A 599 2.38 22.18 7.06
N ALA A 600 1.41 21.33 7.34
CA ALA A 600 0.38 20.96 6.39
C ALA A 600 -1.02 21.04 7.01
N LEU A 601 -1.96 21.54 6.21
CA LEU A 601 -3.40 21.49 6.44
C LEU A 601 -4.01 20.57 5.39
N THR A 602 -4.74 19.55 5.84
CA THR A 602 -5.53 18.69 4.96
C THR A 602 -6.98 18.69 5.38
N VAL A 603 -7.87 18.87 4.42
CA VAL A 603 -9.32 18.74 4.60
C VAL A 603 -9.80 17.64 3.67
N SER A 604 -10.47 16.64 4.20
CA SER A 604 -11.07 15.59 3.39
C SER A 604 -12.54 15.39 3.75
N ALA A 605 -13.32 15.02 2.72
CA ALA A 605 -14.73 14.66 2.84
C ALA A 605 -14.96 13.34 2.13
N GLN A 606 -15.62 12.41 2.77
CA GLN A 606 -16.00 11.13 2.20
C GLN A 606 -17.48 10.86 2.48
N ARG A 607 -18.22 10.46 1.46
CA ARG A 607 -19.61 10.08 1.61
C ARG A 607 -19.93 8.82 0.81
N HIS A 608 -20.49 7.84 1.50
CA HIS A 608 -20.99 6.61 0.89
C HIS A 608 -22.47 6.73 0.59
N PHE A 609 -22.86 6.22 -0.55
CA PHE A 609 -24.23 6.09 -1.01
C PHE A 609 -24.54 4.61 -1.28
N SER A 610 -25.78 4.24 -1.36
CA SER A 610 -26.17 2.86 -1.71
C SER A 610 -25.66 2.39 -3.09
N PHE A 611 -25.28 3.34 -3.94
CA PHE A 611 -24.80 3.09 -5.30
C PHE A 611 -23.31 3.42 -5.52
N GLY A 612 -22.60 3.93 -4.52
CA GLY A 612 -21.18 4.28 -4.68
C GLY A 612 -20.64 5.20 -3.58
N SER A 613 -19.51 5.84 -3.84
CA SER A 613 -18.84 6.77 -2.94
C SER A 613 -18.39 8.05 -3.64
N LEU A 614 -18.27 9.11 -2.87
CA LEU A 614 -17.69 10.40 -3.27
C LEU A 614 -16.61 10.76 -2.25
N GLN A 615 -15.42 11.10 -2.72
CA GLN A 615 -14.32 11.56 -1.91
C GLN A 615 -13.80 12.89 -2.45
N ALA A 616 -13.33 13.75 -1.56
CA ALA A 616 -12.64 14.98 -1.92
C ALA A 616 -11.57 15.27 -0.87
N THR A 617 -10.35 15.57 -1.31
CA THR A 617 -9.24 15.94 -0.45
C THR A 617 -8.62 17.24 -0.97
N PHE A 618 -8.39 18.16 -0.08
CA PHE A 618 -7.64 19.38 -0.31
C PHE A 618 -6.50 19.43 0.70
N ALA A 619 -5.27 19.61 0.24
CA ALA A 619 -4.12 19.79 1.10
C ALA A 619 -3.32 21.04 0.70
N ARG A 620 -2.92 21.80 1.70
CA ARG A 620 -2.01 22.92 1.57
C ARG A 620 -0.87 22.78 2.56
N ALA A 621 0.37 22.88 2.07
CA ALA A 621 1.55 22.70 2.88
C ALA A 621 2.59 23.79 2.63
N GLN A 622 3.49 23.95 3.60
CA GLN A 622 4.68 24.73 3.53
C GLN A 622 5.85 23.93 4.11
N ALA A 623 6.92 23.81 3.36
CA ALA A 623 8.17 23.19 3.81
C ALA A 623 9.31 24.22 3.70
N LYS A 624 10.03 24.44 4.78
CA LYS A 624 11.10 25.44 4.87
C LYS A 624 12.37 24.81 5.44
N ASN A 625 13.49 25.08 4.82
CA ASN A 625 14.79 24.84 5.44
C ASN A 625 14.94 25.76 6.66
N ARG A 626 15.27 25.20 7.81
CA ARG A 626 15.32 25.95 9.09
C ARG A 626 16.54 26.84 9.22
N LEU A 627 17.60 26.61 8.44
CA LEU A 627 18.82 27.41 8.48
C LEU A 627 18.73 28.60 7.52
N THR A 628 18.20 28.38 6.31
CA THR A 628 18.19 29.41 5.27
C THR A 628 16.84 30.11 5.15
N GLY A 629 15.76 29.53 5.65
CA GLY A 629 14.38 30.00 5.48
C GLY A 629 13.83 29.82 4.07
N GLN A 630 14.61 29.22 3.17
CA GLN A 630 14.19 28.92 1.80
C GLN A 630 13.19 27.75 1.76
N ASP A 631 12.45 27.66 0.67
CA ASP A 631 11.55 26.53 0.44
C ASP A 631 12.35 25.24 0.20
N VAL A 632 11.88 24.12 0.76
CA VAL A 632 12.41 22.81 0.43
C VAL A 632 12.05 22.51 -1.02
N PRO A 633 13.04 22.16 -1.86
CA PRO A 633 12.79 21.80 -3.26
C PRO A 633 11.85 20.59 -3.39
N GLU A 634 11.10 20.53 -4.49
CA GLU A 634 10.25 19.41 -4.91
C GLU A 634 9.05 19.09 -4.00
N ALA A 635 8.94 19.74 -2.83
CA ALA A 635 7.86 19.54 -1.88
C ALA A 635 6.51 20.04 -2.42
N PRO A 636 5.45 19.20 -2.56
CA PRO A 636 4.14 19.64 -3.01
C PRO A 636 3.49 20.61 -2.02
N ARG A 637 3.03 21.77 -2.51
CA ARG A 637 2.41 22.78 -1.65
C ARG A 637 0.89 22.80 -1.69
N LEU A 638 0.32 22.31 -2.77
CA LEU A 638 -1.11 22.33 -3.01
C LEU A 638 -1.49 21.05 -3.75
N ILE A 639 -2.40 20.30 -3.15
CA ILE A 639 -2.94 19.08 -3.72
C ILE A 639 -4.46 19.16 -3.65
N TRP A 640 -5.11 18.80 -4.75
CA TRP A 640 -6.54 18.57 -4.84
C TRP A 640 -6.74 17.18 -5.41
N ASP A 641 -7.64 16.44 -4.81
CA ASP A 641 -8.08 15.15 -5.28
C ASP A 641 -9.58 15.06 -5.08
N VAL A 642 -10.30 14.72 -6.13
CA VAL A 642 -11.75 14.51 -6.07
C VAL A 642 -12.08 13.27 -6.88
N SER A 643 -12.66 12.28 -6.23
CA SER A 643 -13.07 11.03 -6.88
C SER A 643 -14.52 10.66 -6.59
N ALA A 644 -15.15 10.06 -7.58
CA ALA A 644 -16.47 9.48 -7.47
C ALA A 644 -16.45 8.07 -8.06
N THR A 645 -16.90 7.09 -7.28
CA THR A 645 -17.03 5.71 -7.71
C THR A 645 -18.49 5.28 -7.57
N MET A 646 -19.08 4.81 -8.67
CA MET A 646 -20.46 4.38 -8.76
C MET A 646 -20.50 2.89 -9.08
N LEU A 647 -20.77 2.06 -8.08
CA LEU A 647 -20.73 0.60 -8.19
C LEU A 647 -22.04 -0.01 -8.74
N ARG A 648 -23.16 0.74 -8.65
CA ARG A 648 -24.50 0.24 -8.98
C ARG A 648 -25.30 1.28 -9.75
N LEU A 649 -24.99 1.42 -11.03
CA LEU A 649 -25.78 2.23 -11.96
C LEU A 649 -26.83 1.37 -12.70
N PRO A 650 -27.88 1.97 -13.28
CA PRO A 650 -28.79 1.27 -14.19
C PRO A 650 -28.04 0.52 -15.30
N ALA A 651 -28.66 -0.52 -15.86
CA ALA A 651 -28.07 -1.39 -16.87
C ALA A 651 -26.80 -2.14 -16.43
N ARG A 652 -26.60 -2.33 -15.12
CA ARG A 652 -25.42 -2.99 -14.52
C ARG A 652 -24.11 -2.29 -14.89
N LEU A 653 -24.14 -0.97 -14.93
CA LEU A 653 -22.97 -0.16 -15.15
C LEU A 653 -22.25 0.12 -13.81
N ARG A 654 -20.93 0.16 -13.87
CA ARG A 654 -20.05 0.75 -12.86
C ARG A 654 -19.23 1.85 -13.51
N ALA A 655 -18.99 2.93 -12.79
CA ALA A 655 -18.21 4.05 -13.30
C ALA A 655 -17.32 4.59 -12.19
N SER A 656 -16.12 5.04 -12.54
CA SER A 656 -15.27 5.84 -11.66
C SER A 656 -14.74 7.04 -12.41
N VAL A 657 -14.55 8.12 -11.70
CA VAL A 657 -13.83 9.31 -12.18
C VAL A 657 -13.05 9.91 -11.02
N GLU A 658 -11.83 10.31 -11.30
CA GLU A 658 -10.96 11.02 -10.37
C GLU A 658 -10.35 12.22 -11.08
N PHE A 659 -10.23 13.32 -10.35
CA PHE A 659 -9.48 14.50 -10.74
C PHE A 659 -8.37 14.75 -9.71
N GLU A 660 -7.13 14.72 -10.14
CA GLU A 660 -5.95 15.05 -9.34
C GLU A 660 -5.30 16.34 -9.86
N TYR A 661 -4.92 17.20 -8.92
CA TYR A 661 -4.15 18.42 -9.20
C TYR A 661 -3.00 18.55 -8.21
N VAL A 662 -1.78 18.59 -8.72
CA VAL A 662 -0.59 18.94 -7.95
C VAL A 662 -0.12 20.31 -8.39
N GLY A 663 -0.11 21.27 -7.45
CA GLY A 663 0.29 22.64 -7.70
C GLY A 663 1.80 22.78 -7.96
N ARG A 664 2.22 24.01 -8.25
CA ARG A 664 3.64 24.32 -8.46
C ARG A 664 4.49 23.96 -7.25
N LYS A 665 5.65 23.34 -7.48
CA LYS A 665 6.68 23.03 -6.48
C LYS A 665 7.90 23.95 -6.71
N ALA A 666 8.60 24.39 -5.67
CA ALA A 666 9.90 25.03 -5.82
C ALA A 666 10.93 23.97 -6.27
N LEU A 667 11.83 24.32 -7.18
CA LEU A 667 12.94 23.46 -7.64
C LEU A 667 14.31 24.08 -7.35
N GLY A 668 14.34 25.20 -6.66
CA GLY A 668 15.49 26.03 -6.34
C GLY A 668 15.10 27.51 -6.30
N ASP A 669 16.08 28.40 -6.16
CA ASP A 669 15.82 29.82 -5.90
C ASP A 669 15.03 30.58 -7.00
N ARG A 670 15.08 30.10 -8.24
CA ARG A 670 14.47 30.77 -9.40
C ARG A 670 13.52 29.87 -10.20
N PHE A 671 13.51 28.60 -9.92
CA PHE A 671 12.81 27.61 -10.74
C PHE A 671 11.62 27.03 -10.00
N THR A 672 10.56 26.81 -10.73
CA THR A 672 9.35 26.17 -10.23
C THR A 672 8.87 25.11 -11.23
N ALA A 673 8.42 23.99 -10.70
CA ALA A 673 7.71 22.97 -11.48
C ALA A 673 6.43 23.54 -12.08
N VAL A 674 6.01 23.06 -13.23
CA VAL A 674 4.65 23.31 -13.76
C VAL A 674 3.64 22.43 -13.00
N PRO A 675 2.38 22.88 -12.86
CA PRO A 675 1.36 22.06 -12.21
C PRO A 675 1.10 20.77 -13.00
N VAL A 676 0.74 19.70 -12.29
CA VAL A 676 0.22 18.46 -12.86
C VAL A 676 -1.29 18.45 -12.72
N ARG A 677 -2.00 18.04 -13.77
CA ARG A 677 -3.44 17.84 -13.80
C ARG A 677 -3.72 16.50 -14.44
N GLU A 678 -4.52 15.70 -13.77
CA GLU A 678 -4.91 14.41 -14.30
C GLU A 678 -6.39 14.13 -14.04
N ILE A 679 -7.07 13.61 -15.05
CA ILE A 679 -8.41 13.05 -14.92
C ILE A 679 -8.31 11.60 -15.34
N ARG A 680 -8.67 10.69 -14.44
CA ARG A 680 -8.78 9.26 -14.71
C ARG A 680 -10.24 8.86 -14.66
N GLY A 681 -10.64 7.92 -15.50
CA GLY A 681 -11.99 7.42 -15.44
C GLY A 681 -12.14 6.04 -16.03
N SER A 682 -13.19 5.35 -15.60
CA SER A 682 -13.57 4.05 -16.13
C SER A 682 -15.09 3.92 -16.21
N LEU A 683 -15.56 3.15 -17.19
CA LEU A 683 -16.95 2.76 -17.32
C LEU A 683 -16.99 1.28 -17.71
N THR A 684 -17.59 0.46 -16.85
CA THR A 684 -17.67 -0.99 -17.03
C THR A 684 -19.11 -1.45 -16.99
N ARG A 685 -19.47 -2.37 -17.87
CA ARG A 685 -20.79 -3.01 -17.90
C ARG A 685 -20.64 -4.50 -17.66
N SER A 686 -21.44 -5.03 -16.71
CA SER A 686 -21.53 -6.47 -16.43
C SER A 686 -22.67 -7.11 -17.20
N PHE A 687 -22.45 -8.33 -17.74
CA PHE A 687 -23.39 -9.12 -18.53
C PHE A 687 -23.58 -10.51 -17.89
N ARG A 688 -24.69 -11.19 -18.24
CA ARG A 688 -25.00 -12.57 -17.87
C ARG A 688 -24.77 -12.86 -16.38
N SER A 689 -25.39 -12.06 -15.51
CA SER A 689 -25.22 -12.20 -14.06
C SER A 689 -23.75 -12.13 -13.61
N GLU A 690 -23.02 -11.15 -14.12
CA GLU A 690 -21.62 -10.85 -13.76
C GLU A 690 -20.58 -11.85 -14.25
N LEU A 691 -20.92 -12.69 -15.24
CA LEU A 691 -19.93 -13.57 -15.87
C LEU A 691 -18.96 -12.83 -16.78
N PHE A 692 -19.44 -11.78 -17.44
CA PHE A 692 -18.62 -10.97 -18.35
C PHE A 692 -18.72 -9.50 -17.98
N GLU A 693 -17.60 -8.82 -18.02
CA GLU A 693 -17.52 -7.39 -17.90
C GLU A 693 -16.76 -6.82 -19.09
N VAL A 694 -17.28 -5.77 -19.64
CA VAL A 694 -16.62 -5.00 -20.70
C VAL A 694 -16.57 -3.55 -20.25
N GLY A 695 -15.40 -2.96 -20.31
CA GLY A 695 -15.19 -1.60 -19.87
C GLY A 695 -14.29 -0.81 -20.80
N VAL A 696 -14.34 0.49 -20.59
CA VAL A 696 -13.39 1.46 -21.14
C VAL A 696 -12.78 2.23 -19.99
N HIS A 697 -11.53 2.61 -20.15
CA HIS A 697 -10.83 3.49 -19.22
C HIS A 697 -10.10 4.59 -19.98
N PHE A 698 -9.83 5.70 -19.32
CA PHE A 698 -9.09 6.79 -19.91
C PHE A 698 -8.30 7.57 -18.86
N VAL A 699 -7.22 8.17 -19.31
CA VAL A 699 -6.42 9.17 -18.59
C VAL A 699 -6.29 10.39 -19.49
N LEU A 700 -6.62 11.56 -18.95
CA LEU A 700 -6.36 12.86 -19.55
C LEU A 700 -5.38 13.58 -18.62
N ALA A 701 -4.12 13.70 -19.05
CA ALA A 701 -3.07 14.25 -18.24
C ALA A 701 -2.39 15.44 -18.91
N ASP A 702 -1.99 16.41 -18.09
CA ASP A 702 -1.23 17.59 -18.47
C ASP A 702 -0.13 17.82 -17.45
N GLY A 703 1.05 18.24 -17.91
CA GLY A 703 2.23 18.47 -17.07
C GLY A 703 3.28 17.38 -17.18
N TYR A 704 4.13 17.33 -16.19
CA TYR A 704 5.27 16.42 -16.11
C TYR A 704 5.37 15.85 -14.69
N THR A 705 5.66 14.57 -14.58
CA THR A 705 5.97 13.90 -13.30
C THR A 705 7.48 13.92 -13.04
N GLY A 706 7.91 13.75 -11.77
CA GLY A 706 9.32 13.72 -11.40
C GLY A 706 10.10 14.99 -11.76
N GLN A 707 9.46 16.15 -11.67
CA GLN A 707 10.10 17.42 -12.08
C GLN A 707 11.19 17.84 -11.09
N THR A 708 12.41 18.01 -11.61
CA THR A 708 13.58 18.48 -10.86
C THR A 708 14.37 19.50 -11.66
N LEU A 709 15.41 20.08 -11.04
CA LEU A 709 16.33 21.04 -11.67
C LEU A 709 17.65 20.34 -11.98
N GLU A 710 18.02 20.27 -13.26
CA GLU A 710 19.27 19.68 -13.71
C GLU A 710 20.11 20.65 -14.54
N THR A 711 21.44 20.51 -14.46
CA THR A 711 22.39 21.23 -15.29
C THR A 711 22.85 20.31 -16.42
N LEU A 712 22.33 20.50 -17.59
CA LEU A 712 22.59 19.60 -18.73
C LEU A 712 23.01 20.37 -20.00
N GLN A 713 23.68 19.67 -20.90
CA GLN A 713 24.04 20.14 -22.23
C GLN A 713 23.31 19.30 -23.27
N LEU A 714 22.44 19.94 -24.05
CA LEU A 714 21.75 19.23 -25.14
C LEU A 714 22.68 18.99 -26.35
N PRO A 715 22.40 18.00 -27.22
CA PRO A 715 23.32 17.59 -28.30
C PRO A 715 23.80 18.70 -29.23
N ASN A 716 23.11 19.81 -29.37
CA ASN A 716 23.45 20.94 -30.24
C ASN A 716 23.92 22.18 -29.47
N GLU A 717 24.21 22.07 -28.20
CA GLU A 717 24.62 23.16 -27.33
C GLU A 717 26.12 23.07 -27.01
N THR A 718 26.74 24.23 -26.80
CA THR A 718 28.15 24.32 -26.42
C THR A 718 28.33 24.63 -24.92
N ILE A 719 27.24 24.96 -24.22
CA ILE A 719 27.25 25.38 -22.84
C ILE A 719 26.21 24.54 -22.06
N ARG A 720 26.56 24.11 -20.87
CA ARG A 720 25.64 23.51 -19.90
C ARG A 720 24.73 24.59 -19.30
N THR A 721 23.46 24.32 -19.18
CA THR A 721 22.44 25.24 -18.68
C THR A 721 21.54 24.56 -17.69
N GLU A 722 21.22 25.24 -16.58
CA GLU A 722 20.21 24.79 -15.63
C GLU A 722 18.83 24.78 -16.29
N ARG A 723 18.14 23.66 -16.19
CA ARG A 723 16.81 23.45 -16.78
C ARG A 723 15.91 22.65 -15.87
N VAL A 724 14.64 23.00 -15.90
CA VAL A 724 13.61 22.12 -15.33
C VAL A 724 13.42 20.94 -16.27
N VAL A 725 13.55 19.75 -15.73
CA VAL A 725 13.37 18.47 -16.44
C VAL A 725 12.25 17.67 -15.78
N GLY A 726 11.73 16.67 -16.48
CA GLY A 726 10.69 15.78 -15.96
C GLY A 726 10.26 14.77 -17.02
N VAL A 727 9.43 13.82 -16.64
CA VAL A 727 8.79 12.86 -17.54
C VAL A 727 7.42 13.40 -17.94
N ARG A 728 7.15 13.50 -19.25
CA ARG A 728 5.87 14.03 -19.75
C ARG A 728 4.72 13.07 -19.43
N ASN A 729 3.67 13.58 -18.81
CA ASN A 729 2.42 12.83 -18.61
C ASN A 729 1.71 12.60 -19.95
N GLN A 730 1.05 11.45 -20.09
CA GLN A 730 0.41 11.04 -21.32
C GLN A 730 -1.10 10.88 -21.13
N SER A 731 -1.86 11.26 -22.18
CA SER A 731 -3.29 11.03 -22.24
C SER A 731 -3.57 9.83 -23.14
N TYR A 732 -4.41 8.92 -22.69
CA TYR A 732 -4.77 7.71 -23.44
C TYR A 732 -6.15 7.22 -23.06
N ALA A 733 -6.69 6.30 -23.86
CA ALA A 733 -7.90 5.57 -23.55
C ALA A 733 -7.73 4.12 -23.99
N GLY A 734 -8.33 3.21 -23.26
CA GLY A 734 -8.25 1.79 -23.51
C GLY A 734 -9.54 1.06 -23.19
N ALA A 735 -9.50 -0.25 -23.36
CA ALA A 735 -10.61 -1.15 -23.09
C ALA A 735 -10.18 -2.30 -22.20
N ASN A 736 -11.10 -2.80 -21.41
CA ASN A 736 -10.90 -3.99 -20.59
C ASN A 736 -12.04 -4.99 -20.77
N PHE A 737 -11.69 -6.25 -20.72
CA PHE A 737 -12.60 -7.39 -20.72
C PHE A 737 -12.28 -8.29 -19.54
N ILE A 738 -13.28 -8.64 -18.73
CA ILE A 738 -13.12 -9.55 -17.59
C ILE A 738 -14.10 -10.71 -17.75
N TYR A 739 -13.60 -11.93 -17.56
CA TYR A 739 -14.40 -13.13 -17.48
C TYR A 739 -14.26 -13.77 -16.09
N HIS A 740 -15.37 -13.92 -15.37
CA HIS A 740 -15.43 -14.57 -14.07
C HIS A 740 -15.87 -16.02 -14.23
N PHE A 741 -15.09 -16.96 -13.72
CA PHE A 741 -15.47 -18.36 -13.70
C PHE A 741 -16.45 -18.58 -12.56
N LYS A 742 -17.62 -19.13 -12.85
CA LYS A 742 -18.53 -19.56 -11.77
C LYS A 742 -17.87 -20.69 -11.00
N PRO A 743 -17.83 -20.62 -9.65
CA PRO A 743 -17.44 -21.78 -8.87
C PRO A 743 -18.35 -22.95 -9.27
N ALA A 744 -17.74 -24.12 -9.54
CA ALA A 744 -18.50 -25.31 -9.80
C ALA A 744 -19.47 -25.54 -8.63
N ARG A 745 -20.78 -25.59 -8.92
CA ARG A 745 -21.78 -25.99 -7.91
C ARG A 745 -21.46 -27.42 -7.52
N ARG A 746 -20.82 -27.61 -6.39
CA ARG A 746 -20.70 -28.93 -5.74
C ARG A 746 -21.89 -29.16 -4.84
#